data_c4afe2e989dad931a2219c5d305bd0a7
#
_entry.id   c4afe2e989dad931a2219c5d305bd0a7
#
_cell.length_a   1.000
_cell.length_b   1.000
_cell.length_c   1.000
_cell.angle_alpha   90.00
_cell.angle_beta   90.00
_cell.angle_gamma   90.00
#
_symmetry.space_group_name_H-M   'P 1'
#
loop_
_entity.id
_entity.type
_entity.pdbx_description
1 polymer ?
#
loop_
_entity_poly.entity_id
_entity_poly.type
_entity_poly.pdbx_seq_one_letter_code
_entity_poly.pdbx_strand_id
1 'polypeptide(L)'
;MSFIMKPHRHFQRTLILLATFCMVSIIISAYYLYSGYKQESEVSGRALEVDCGDLQHIPSRLMEVRRTMISDASRTDPTVLVFVESQYSSLGQDIIMMLESIRFHYHTEIAPGKGDLPALTDNVKGKYVLIIYENILKYINMDSWNRSLLDKYCIEYGVGIIGFHKTSEKNLQSFQFRGFPFSISGNLAVKDCCINPHSPLLRVTKSSKLDRGSLPGTDWTVFQINHSTYQPVIFAKVKTPENLSPPISKHAFYATIIHDLGLHDGIQRVLFGNNLNFWLHKLIFIDAISFLSGKRLTLSLDRYILVDIDDIFVGKEGTRMNTNDVKALLDTQNLLRTQITNFTFNLGFSGKFYHTGTEEEDEGDDCLLGSVDEFWWFPHMWSHMQPHLFHNESSLIEQMILNKKFALEHGIPTDMGYAVSPHHSGVYPVHVQLYEAWKKVWNIKITSTEEYPHLKPARYRRGFIHKNIMVLPRQTCGLFTHTIFYKEYPGGPRELDKSIHGGELFFTVVLNPISIFMTHLSNYGNDRLGLYTFVNLANFVQTWTNLRLQTLPPAQLAHKYFELFPDQKDPLWQNPCDDKRHRDIWSKEKTCDRLPKFLVIGPQKTGTTALCLFLIMHPSILSNSPSPKSFEEVHGFLPSPI
;
A
#
# COMPACT_ATOMS: atom_id res chain seq x y z
N MET A 1 8.36 82.46 3.09
CA MET A 1 7.00 82.17 2.64
C MET A 1 7.07 81.37 1.33
N SER A 2 6.40 80.23 1.21
CA SER A 2 6.25 79.44 -0.01
C SER A 2 7.41 78.49 -0.37
N PHE A 3 7.43 77.32 0.27
CA PHE A 3 8.01 76.09 -0.31
C PHE A 3 7.41 74.88 0.36
N ILE A 4 6.15 74.59 0.12
CA ILE A 4 5.56 73.30 0.41
C ILE A 4 4.42 73.07 -0.59
N MET A 5 4.70 72.42 -1.68
CA MET A 5 3.71 71.64 -2.47
C MET A 5 4.29 71.05 -3.77
N LYS A 6 5.10 70.04 -3.71
CA LYS A 6 5.35 69.17 -4.90
C LYS A 6 5.69 67.72 -4.66
N PRO A 7 5.54 67.07 -3.47
CA PRO A 7 5.75 65.63 -3.38
C PRO A 7 4.51 64.80 -3.69
N HIS A 8 3.30 65.36 -3.64
CA HIS A 8 2.06 64.57 -3.72
C HIS A 8 1.77 63.96 -5.09
N ARG A 9 2.14 64.60 -6.21
CA ARG A 9 1.88 64.08 -7.57
C ARG A 9 2.84 62.95 -7.96
N HIS A 10 4.07 62.95 -7.51
CA HIS A 10 5.00 61.84 -7.74
C HIS A 10 4.63 60.63 -6.91
N PHE A 11 4.24 60.81 -5.66
CA PHE A 11 3.79 59.71 -4.79
C PHE A 11 2.52 59.04 -5.31
N GLN A 12 1.54 59.81 -5.77
CA GLN A 12 0.32 59.26 -6.41
C GLN A 12 0.63 58.50 -7.70
N ARG A 13 1.53 58.97 -8.55
CA ARG A 13 1.97 58.26 -9.78
C ARG A 13 2.69 56.95 -9.44
N THR A 14 3.55 56.96 -8.43
CA THR A 14 4.27 55.74 -7.98
C THR A 14 3.29 54.72 -7.40
N LEU A 15 2.29 55.17 -6.64
CA LEU A 15 1.26 54.32 -6.06
C LEU A 15 0.37 53.70 -7.16
N ILE A 16 -0.01 54.46 -8.18
CA ILE A 16 -0.78 53.96 -9.32
C ILE A 16 0.05 52.97 -10.15
N LEU A 17 1.35 53.21 -10.36
CA LEU A 17 2.23 52.29 -11.05
C LEU A 17 2.41 50.99 -10.26
N LEU A 18 2.53 51.07 -8.94
CA LEU A 18 2.62 49.88 -8.08
C LEU A 18 1.31 49.07 -8.10
N ALA A 19 0.16 49.74 -8.03
CA ALA A 19 -1.15 49.10 -8.07
C ALA A 19 -1.40 48.44 -9.44
N THR A 20 -1.02 49.09 -10.56
CA THR A 20 -1.12 48.49 -11.89
C THR A 20 -0.17 47.30 -12.05
N PHE A 21 1.03 47.33 -11.51
CA PHE A 21 1.97 46.23 -11.51
C PHE A 21 1.45 45.04 -10.70
N CYS A 22 0.88 45.27 -9.51
CA CYS A 22 0.24 44.23 -8.71
C CYS A 22 -0.96 43.61 -9.43
N MET A 23 -1.82 44.43 -10.06
CA MET A 23 -2.96 43.93 -10.85
C MET A 23 -2.51 43.07 -12.03
N VAL A 24 -1.49 43.49 -12.77
CA VAL A 24 -0.93 42.71 -13.88
C VAL A 24 -0.31 41.42 -13.39
N SER A 25 0.43 41.42 -12.28
CA SER A 25 0.97 40.22 -11.64
C SER A 25 -0.12 39.23 -11.22
N ILE A 26 -1.21 39.74 -10.63
CA ILE A 26 -2.36 38.89 -10.23
C ILE A 26 -3.03 38.30 -11.48
N ILE A 27 -3.23 39.06 -12.55
CA ILE A 27 -3.80 38.58 -13.79
C ILE A 27 -2.92 37.52 -14.46
N ILE A 28 -1.61 37.74 -14.49
CA ILE A 28 -0.64 36.77 -15.00
C ILE A 28 -0.65 35.49 -14.16
N SER A 29 -0.63 35.63 -12.84
CA SER A 29 -0.70 34.46 -11.92
C SER A 29 -2.01 33.71 -12.07
N ALA A 30 -3.14 34.42 -12.18
CA ALA A 30 -4.45 33.81 -12.43
C ALA A 30 -4.52 33.13 -13.79
N TYR A 31 -3.90 33.72 -14.83
CA TYR A 31 -3.81 33.10 -16.16
C TYR A 31 -2.98 31.82 -16.13
N TYR A 32 -1.82 31.81 -15.43
CA TYR A 32 -1.00 30.59 -15.29
C TYR A 32 -1.70 29.52 -14.45
N LEU A 33 -2.40 29.90 -13.39
CA LEU A 33 -3.22 28.98 -12.60
C LEU A 33 -4.37 28.40 -13.43
N TYR A 34 -5.07 29.27 -14.20
CA TYR A 34 -6.18 28.86 -15.06
C TYR A 34 -5.72 28.00 -16.24
N SER A 35 -4.60 28.34 -16.89
CA SER A 35 -4.04 27.55 -17.97
C SER A 35 -3.49 26.19 -17.47
N GLY A 36 -2.86 26.18 -16.28
CA GLY A 36 -2.47 24.94 -15.60
C GLY A 36 -3.68 24.06 -15.28
N TYR A 37 -4.73 24.65 -14.72
CA TYR A 37 -5.97 23.94 -14.41
C TYR A 37 -6.70 23.44 -15.68
N LYS A 38 -6.70 24.20 -16.75
CA LYS A 38 -7.29 23.78 -18.03
C LYS A 38 -6.48 22.68 -18.72
N GLN A 39 -5.16 22.69 -18.57
CA GLN A 39 -4.30 21.65 -19.09
C GLN A 39 -4.44 20.33 -18.27
N GLU A 40 -4.72 20.42 -16.98
CA GLU A 40 -5.02 19.27 -16.12
C GLU A 40 -6.46 18.75 -16.30
N SER A 41 -7.44 19.61 -16.57
CA SER A 41 -8.83 19.19 -16.81
C SER A 41 -9.09 18.61 -18.20
N GLU A 42 -8.28 18.96 -19.22
CA GLU A 42 -8.33 18.32 -20.55
C GLU A 42 -7.65 16.94 -20.57
N VAL A 43 -6.85 16.60 -19.55
CA VAL A 43 -6.26 15.25 -19.38
C VAL A 43 -7.29 14.22 -18.87
N SER A 44 -8.44 14.67 -18.36
CA SER A 44 -9.48 13.81 -17.77
C SER A 44 -10.57 13.32 -18.72
N GLY A 45 -10.51 13.59 -20.01
CA GLY A 45 -11.65 13.18 -20.81
C GLY A 45 -11.49 13.25 -22.32
N ARG A 46 -10.85 12.27 -22.92
CA ARG A 46 -11.20 11.67 -24.22
C ARG A 46 -10.27 10.49 -24.51
N ALA A 47 -10.78 9.28 -24.34
CA ALA A 47 -10.21 8.08 -24.94
C ALA A 47 -10.23 8.25 -26.48
N LEU A 48 -9.05 8.40 -27.09
CA LEU A 48 -8.87 8.14 -28.51
C LEU A 48 -8.33 6.71 -28.61
N GLU A 49 -9.11 5.86 -29.22
CA GLU A 49 -8.76 4.50 -29.58
C GLU A 49 -7.49 4.48 -30.45
N VAL A 50 -6.34 4.28 -29.84
CA VAL A 50 -5.20 3.70 -30.53
C VAL A 50 -5.31 2.21 -30.31
N ASP A 51 -5.73 1.49 -31.31
CA ASP A 51 -5.93 0.06 -31.24
C ASP A 51 -4.60 -0.63 -31.00
N CYS A 52 -4.42 -1.26 -29.83
CA CYS A 52 -3.35 -2.22 -29.59
C CYS A 52 -3.55 -3.48 -30.44
N GLY A 53 -4.70 -3.63 -31.07
CA GLY A 53 -5.04 -4.69 -32.01
C GLY A 53 -4.29 -4.61 -33.34
N ASP A 54 -3.76 -3.42 -33.74
CA ASP A 54 -2.91 -3.28 -34.93
C ASP A 54 -1.48 -3.82 -34.76
N LEU A 55 -1.13 -4.31 -33.56
CA LEU A 55 0.05 -5.13 -33.33
C LEU A 55 -0.22 -6.56 -33.82
N GLN A 56 -0.52 -6.70 -35.11
CA GLN A 56 -0.88 -7.97 -35.74
C GLN A 56 0.29 -8.93 -35.83
N HIS A 57 -0.10 -10.19 -35.63
CA HIS A 57 0.56 -11.43 -36.00
C HIS A 57 1.74 -11.90 -35.14
N ILE A 58 1.40 -12.30 -33.92
CA ILE A 58 2.06 -13.47 -33.33
C ILE A 58 1.09 -14.63 -33.52
N PRO A 59 1.47 -15.70 -34.27
CA PRO A 59 0.55 -16.79 -34.56
C PRO A 59 0.06 -17.47 -33.29
N SER A 60 -1.25 -17.50 -33.09
CA SER A 60 -1.96 -18.19 -32.00
C SER A 60 -1.79 -19.73 -31.98
N ARG A 61 -1.00 -20.27 -32.89
CA ARG A 61 -0.84 -21.74 -33.09
C ARG A 61 0.11 -22.43 -32.12
N LEU A 62 0.77 -21.72 -31.18
CA LEU A 62 1.71 -22.34 -30.23
C LEU A 62 1.13 -22.57 -28.83
N MET A 63 -0.17 -22.34 -28.63
CA MET A 63 -0.82 -22.54 -27.31
C MET A 63 -1.07 -24.00 -26.92
N GLU A 64 -0.88 -24.96 -27.83
CA GLU A 64 -1.21 -26.38 -27.55
C GLU A 64 -0.05 -27.27 -27.09
N VAL A 65 1.19 -26.78 -27.09
CA VAL A 65 2.34 -27.68 -27.00
C VAL A 65 2.88 -27.93 -25.58
N ARG A 66 2.40 -27.32 -24.51
CA ARG A 66 2.85 -27.71 -23.16
C ARG A 66 1.82 -27.56 -22.04
N ARG A 67 0.67 -28.22 -22.19
CA ARG A 67 -0.19 -28.55 -21.02
C ARG A 67 0.32 -29.74 -20.17
N THR A 68 1.49 -30.30 -20.45
CA THR A 68 1.98 -31.54 -19.87
C THR A 68 3.15 -31.44 -18.89
N MET A 69 3.46 -30.23 -18.40
CA MET A 69 4.23 -30.13 -17.16
C MET A 69 3.29 -29.56 -16.09
N ILE A 70 2.32 -30.35 -15.65
CA ILE A 70 1.78 -30.23 -14.30
C ILE A 70 2.98 -30.55 -13.41
N SER A 71 3.71 -29.51 -12.99
CA SER A 71 4.71 -29.62 -11.95
C SER A 71 3.98 -30.26 -10.78
N ASP A 72 4.35 -31.48 -10.47
CA ASP A 72 3.83 -32.16 -9.30
C ASP A 72 4.07 -31.23 -8.11
N ALA A 73 2.98 -30.70 -7.53
CA ALA A 73 3.05 -29.67 -6.48
C ALA A 73 3.85 -30.15 -5.26
N SER A 74 4.09 -31.46 -5.16
CA SER A 74 4.89 -32.09 -4.11
C SER A 74 6.41 -31.91 -4.29
N ARG A 75 6.88 -31.58 -5.50
CA ARG A 75 8.32 -31.60 -5.82
C ARG A 75 9.13 -30.42 -5.32
N THR A 76 8.50 -29.26 -5.01
CA THR A 76 9.19 -28.08 -4.49
C THR A 76 8.41 -27.47 -3.32
N ASP A 77 9.13 -26.75 -2.45
CA ASP A 77 8.49 -25.90 -1.43
C ASP A 77 7.92 -24.63 -2.05
N PRO A 78 6.81 -24.05 -1.50
CA PRO A 78 6.23 -22.81 -2.00
C PRO A 78 7.03 -21.58 -1.52
N THR A 79 8.33 -21.59 -1.70
CA THR A 79 9.28 -20.56 -1.27
C THR A 79 9.94 -19.92 -2.49
N VAL A 80 10.11 -18.61 -2.46
CA VAL A 80 10.78 -17.83 -3.51
C VAL A 80 12.24 -17.62 -3.13
N LEU A 81 13.17 -17.89 -4.05
CA LEU A 81 14.57 -17.50 -3.91
C LEU A 81 14.79 -16.13 -4.56
N VAL A 82 15.26 -15.15 -3.80
CA VAL A 82 15.52 -13.79 -4.28
C VAL A 82 17.02 -13.50 -4.25
N PHE A 83 17.61 -13.32 -5.41
CA PHE A 83 19.00 -12.86 -5.54
C PHE A 83 19.03 -11.34 -5.60
N VAL A 84 19.58 -10.71 -4.56
CA VAL A 84 19.76 -9.25 -4.45
C VAL A 84 21.20 -8.84 -4.74
N GLU A 85 21.42 -7.61 -5.18
CA GLU A 85 22.79 -7.07 -5.36
C GLU A 85 23.44 -6.74 -4.01
N SER A 86 22.63 -6.26 -3.06
CA SER A 86 23.02 -6.06 -1.66
C SER A 86 21.79 -6.06 -0.76
N GLN A 87 21.99 -6.20 0.53
CA GLN A 87 20.89 -6.11 1.53
C GLN A 87 20.21 -4.73 1.56
N TYR A 88 20.85 -3.70 0.99
CA TYR A 88 20.36 -2.31 1.01
C TYR A 88 19.95 -1.80 -0.37
N SER A 89 19.95 -2.64 -1.39
CA SER A 89 19.52 -2.25 -2.73
C SER A 89 18.03 -1.89 -2.75
N SER A 90 17.68 -0.76 -3.37
CA SER A 90 16.31 -0.26 -3.36
C SER A 90 15.33 -1.22 -4.03
N LEU A 91 15.70 -1.77 -5.19
CA LEU A 91 14.84 -2.71 -5.91
C LEU A 91 14.72 -4.05 -5.16
N GLY A 92 15.82 -4.54 -4.56
CA GLY A 92 15.79 -5.73 -3.70
C GLY A 92 14.83 -5.54 -2.53
N GLN A 93 14.85 -4.39 -1.88
CA GLN A 93 13.91 -4.05 -0.80
C GLN A 93 12.46 -3.94 -1.32
N ASP A 94 12.23 -3.38 -2.51
CA ASP A 94 10.90 -3.32 -3.12
C ASP A 94 10.35 -4.73 -3.43
N ILE A 95 11.19 -5.64 -3.94
CA ILE A 95 10.82 -7.04 -4.19
C ILE A 95 10.44 -7.73 -2.86
N ILE A 96 11.29 -7.61 -1.84
CA ILE A 96 11.04 -8.19 -0.52
C ILE A 96 9.74 -7.64 0.07
N MET A 97 9.57 -6.31 0.02
CA MET A 97 8.37 -5.64 0.51
C MET A 97 7.10 -6.14 -0.19
N MET A 98 7.15 -6.41 -1.49
CA MET A 98 6.01 -6.98 -2.22
C MET A 98 5.72 -8.42 -1.74
N LEU A 99 6.73 -9.27 -1.62
CA LEU A 99 6.57 -10.65 -1.14
C LEU A 99 6.04 -10.71 0.30
N GLU A 100 6.54 -9.87 1.19
CA GLU A 100 6.04 -9.75 2.56
C GLU A 100 4.58 -9.27 2.62
N SER A 101 4.23 -8.28 1.78
CA SER A 101 2.87 -7.74 1.73
C SER A 101 1.84 -8.80 1.32
N ILE A 102 2.19 -9.66 0.37
CA ILE A 102 1.35 -10.77 -0.09
C ILE A 102 1.53 -12.05 0.72
N ARG A 103 2.43 -12.01 1.73
CA ARG A 103 2.69 -13.11 2.68
C ARG A 103 3.20 -14.39 2.03
N PHE A 104 4.00 -14.27 0.98
CA PHE A 104 4.71 -15.39 0.39
C PHE A 104 6.04 -15.62 1.10
N HIS A 105 6.37 -16.88 1.34
CA HIS A 105 7.66 -17.25 1.91
C HIS A 105 8.76 -17.00 0.90
N TYR A 106 9.86 -16.43 1.35
CA TYR A 106 11.01 -16.14 0.52
C TYR A 106 12.32 -16.35 1.29
N HIS A 107 13.39 -16.55 0.54
CA HIS A 107 14.75 -16.58 1.02
C HIS A 107 15.58 -15.61 0.19
N THR A 108 16.40 -14.79 0.83
CA THR A 108 17.25 -13.81 0.14
C THR A 108 18.70 -14.23 0.17
N GLU A 109 19.34 -14.15 -0.99
CA GLU A 109 20.79 -14.35 -1.15
C GLU A 109 21.39 -13.17 -1.88
N ILE A 110 22.63 -12.81 -1.53
CA ILE A 110 23.40 -11.86 -2.33
C ILE A 110 23.85 -12.60 -3.59
N ALA A 111 23.55 -12.04 -4.78
CA ALA A 111 23.88 -12.68 -6.04
C ALA A 111 25.40 -12.99 -6.10
N PRO A 112 25.80 -14.26 -6.22
CA PRO A 112 27.20 -14.64 -6.15
C PRO A 112 27.96 -14.05 -7.33
N GLY A 113 29.07 -13.39 -7.06
CA GLY A 113 29.98 -12.96 -8.10
C GLY A 113 30.83 -14.15 -8.60
N LYS A 114 31.53 -14.79 -7.65
CA LYS A 114 32.37 -16.00 -7.86
C LYS A 114 32.15 -17.03 -6.74
N GLY A 115 31.09 -16.88 -5.95
CA GLY A 115 30.76 -17.79 -4.86
C GLY A 115 29.82 -18.90 -5.27
N ASP A 116 29.62 -19.87 -4.39
CA ASP A 116 28.73 -20.98 -4.60
C ASP A 116 27.25 -20.56 -4.50
N LEU A 117 26.37 -21.28 -5.20
CA LEU A 117 24.94 -21.14 -5.06
C LEU A 117 24.47 -21.70 -3.70
N PRO A 118 23.40 -21.16 -3.12
CA PRO A 118 22.78 -21.78 -1.96
C PRO A 118 22.26 -23.18 -2.32
N ALA A 119 22.09 -24.03 -1.31
CA ALA A 119 21.52 -25.36 -1.53
C ALA A 119 20.10 -25.24 -2.13
N LEU A 120 19.92 -25.68 -3.37
CA LEU A 120 18.67 -25.60 -4.12
C LEU A 120 17.70 -26.73 -3.78
N THR A 121 18.20 -27.85 -3.26
CA THR A 121 17.41 -29.04 -2.93
C THR A 121 17.63 -29.45 -1.48
N ASP A 122 16.61 -30.11 -0.94
CA ASP A 122 16.69 -30.87 0.31
C ASP A 122 16.34 -32.32 -0.02
N ASN A 123 17.36 -33.20 -0.02
CA ASN A 123 17.27 -34.56 -0.53
C ASN A 123 16.74 -34.60 -1.97
N VAL A 124 15.49 -35.06 -2.16
CA VAL A 124 14.84 -35.20 -3.48
C VAL A 124 13.92 -34.02 -3.79
N LYS A 125 13.67 -33.14 -2.82
CA LYS A 125 12.73 -32.03 -2.96
C LYS A 125 13.46 -30.72 -3.26
N GLY A 126 12.93 -29.93 -4.21
CA GLY A 126 13.41 -28.58 -4.46
C GLY A 126 12.96 -27.62 -3.35
N LYS A 127 13.84 -26.74 -2.93
CA LYS A 127 13.54 -25.73 -1.89
C LYS A 127 12.75 -24.54 -2.42
N TYR A 128 12.78 -24.28 -3.71
CA TYR A 128 12.24 -23.04 -4.28
C TYR A 128 11.34 -23.34 -5.49
N VAL A 129 10.19 -22.67 -5.55
CA VAL A 129 9.23 -22.77 -6.66
C VAL A 129 9.46 -21.70 -7.72
N LEU A 130 10.17 -20.64 -7.37
CA LEU A 130 10.41 -19.47 -8.21
C LEU A 130 11.73 -18.82 -7.82
N ILE A 131 12.45 -18.30 -8.80
CA ILE A 131 13.70 -17.55 -8.59
C ILE A 131 13.51 -16.12 -9.11
N ILE A 132 13.95 -15.13 -8.33
CA ILE A 132 13.91 -13.72 -8.70
C ILE A 132 15.33 -13.15 -8.67
N TYR A 133 15.72 -12.50 -9.75
CA TYR A 133 16.97 -11.75 -9.84
C TYR A 133 16.69 -10.25 -9.85
N GLU A 134 17.16 -9.53 -8.85
CA GLU A 134 17.14 -8.06 -8.84
C GLU A 134 17.87 -7.47 -10.04
N ASN A 135 18.96 -8.13 -10.46
CA ASN A 135 19.70 -7.80 -11.66
C ASN A 135 19.95 -9.08 -12.47
N ILE A 136 19.26 -9.21 -13.61
CA ILE A 136 19.35 -10.38 -14.47
C ILE A 136 20.76 -10.59 -15.05
N LEU A 137 21.59 -9.54 -15.12
CA LEU A 137 22.98 -9.66 -15.57
C LEU A 137 23.80 -10.57 -14.65
N LYS A 138 23.46 -10.67 -13.37
CA LYS A 138 24.13 -11.59 -12.44
C LYS A 138 23.89 -13.05 -12.81
N TYR A 139 22.70 -13.37 -13.30
CA TYR A 139 22.40 -14.71 -13.84
C TYR A 139 23.10 -14.95 -15.18
N ILE A 140 23.09 -13.97 -16.10
CA ILE A 140 23.66 -14.10 -17.44
C ILE A 140 25.19 -14.25 -17.37
N ASN A 141 25.85 -13.49 -16.49
CA ASN A 141 27.30 -13.46 -16.32
C ASN A 141 27.84 -14.43 -15.24
N MET A 142 26.98 -15.31 -14.76
CA MET A 142 27.36 -16.36 -13.81
C MET A 142 28.38 -17.30 -14.44
N ASP A 143 29.31 -17.85 -13.65
CA ASP A 143 30.24 -18.86 -14.13
C ASP A 143 29.50 -20.10 -14.68
N SER A 144 30.15 -20.83 -15.57
CA SER A 144 29.49 -21.92 -16.31
C SER A 144 29.02 -23.07 -15.43
N TRP A 145 29.70 -23.32 -14.31
CA TRP A 145 29.38 -24.41 -13.40
C TRP A 145 28.08 -24.09 -12.63
N ASN A 146 28.05 -22.96 -11.93
CA ASN A 146 26.88 -22.51 -11.19
C ASN A 146 25.68 -22.27 -12.11
N ARG A 147 25.91 -21.72 -13.31
CA ARG A 147 24.86 -21.55 -14.30
C ARG A 147 24.26 -22.89 -14.73
N SER A 148 25.09 -23.91 -15.04
CA SER A 148 24.59 -25.23 -15.41
C SER A 148 23.82 -25.91 -14.26
N LEU A 149 24.28 -25.72 -13.02
CA LEU A 149 23.60 -26.27 -11.85
C LEU A 149 22.20 -25.63 -11.65
N LEU A 150 22.12 -24.31 -11.78
CA LEU A 150 20.87 -23.57 -11.65
C LEU A 150 19.90 -23.88 -12.80
N ASP A 151 20.40 -23.91 -14.03
CA ASP A 151 19.59 -24.23 -15.21
C ASP A 151 19.06 -25.66 -15.12
N LYS A 152 19.87 -26.63 -14.69
CA LYS A 152 19.44 -28.00 -14.44
C LYS A 152 18.32 -28.05 -13.38
N TYR A 153 18.46 -27.32 -12.28
CA TYR A 153 17.43 -27.21 -11.25
C TYR A 153 16.13 -26.65 -11.83
N CYS A 154 16.21 -25.56 -12.59
CA CYS A 154 15.03 -24.93 -13.19
C CYS A 154 14.28 -25.89 -14.14
N ILE A 155 15.02 -26.64 -14.96
CA ILE A 155 14.44 -27.60 -15.91
C ILE A 155 13.83 -28.79 -15.17
N GLU A 156 14.57 -29.38 -14.22
CA GLU A 156 14.15 -30.58 -13.51
C GLU A 156 12.90 -30.36 -12.65
N TYR A 157 12.82 -29.21 -11.96
CA TYR A 157 11.74 -28.88 -11.06
C TYR A 157 10.67 -27.97 -11.69
N GLY A 158 10.84 -27.53 -12.94
CA GLY A 158 9.90 -26.63 -13.62
C GLY A 158 9.87 -25.22 -13.02
N VAL A 159 11.00 -24.73 -12.52
CA VAL A 159 11.13 -23.45 -11.82
C VAL A 159 11.37 -22.32 -12.80
N GLY A 160 10.51 -21.28 -12.77
CA GLY A 160 10.68 -20.09 -13.60
C GLY A 160 11.58 -19.03 -12.95
N ILE A 161 12.00 -18.04 -13.76
CA ILE A 161 12.86 -16.94 -13.34
C ILE A 161 12.19 -15.60 -13.64
N ILE A 162 12.12 -14.70 -12.66
CA ILE A 162 11.83 -13.28 -12.86
C ILE A 162 13.16 -12.51 -12.82
N GLY A 163 13.40 -11.66 -13.79
CA GLY A 163 14.62 -10.85 -13.84
C GLY A 163 14.33 -9.39 -14.13
N PHE A 164 15.04 -8.51 -13.44
CA PHE A 164 15.02 -7.08 -13.71
C PHE A 164 16.30 -6.66 -14.42
N HIS A 165 16.17 -5.75 -15.36
CA HIS A 165 17.30 -5.11 -16.01
C HIS A 165 17.23 -3.61 -15.80
N LYS A 166 18.19 -3.07 -15.08
CA LYS A 166 18.42 -1.64 -14.96
C LYS A 166 19.71 -1.27 -15.64
N THR A 167 19.64 -0.32 -16.57
CA THR A 167 20.85 0.19 -17.24
C THR A 167 21.67 1.01 -16.23
N SER A 168 22.99 0.76 -16.15
CA SER A 168 23.88 1.66 -15.43
C SER A 168 24.04 2.96 -16.21
N GLU A 169 24.13 4.10 -15.53
CA GLU A 169 24.14 5.46 -16.12
C GLU A 169 25.19 5.72 -17.21
N LYS A 170 26.15 4.80 -17.42
CA LYS A 170 27.28 5.00 -18.31
C LYS A 170 27.14 4.39 -19.71
N ASN A 171 26.14 3.57 -19.98
CA ASN A 171 26.04 2.87 -21.28
C ASN A 171 24.70 3.12 -21.98
N LEU A 172 24.67 4.13 -22.82
CA LEU A 172 23.63 4.42 -23.83
C LEU A 172 23.62 3.40 -24.98
N GLN A 173 24.07 2.17 -24.79
CA GLN A 173 24.32 1.25 -25.89
C GLN A 173 23.23 0.17 -25.98
N SER A 174 22.78 -0.02 -27.21
CA SER A 174 22.08 -1.21 -27.64
C SER A 174 23.08 -2.38 -27.66
N PHE A 175 22.77 -3.45 -26.92
CA PHE A 175 23.60 -4.64 -26.94
C PHE A 175 22.75 -5.92 -26.93
N GLN A 176 23.31 -6.98 -27.45
CA GLN A 176 22.72 -8.30 -27.44
C GLN A 176 23.17 -9.09 -26.20
N PHE A 177 22.24 -9.67 -25.47
CA PHE A 177 22.59 -10.58 -24.39
C PHE A 177 23.21 -11.86 -24.93
N ARG A 178 24.35 -12.22 -24.37
CA ARG A 178 25.03 -13.47 -24.74
C ARG A 178 24.15 -14.67 -24.41
N GLY A 179 23.78 -15.43 -25.43
CA GLY A 179 22.95 -16.62 -25.32
C GLY A 179 21.43 -16.34 -25.37
N PHE A 180 21.02 -15.10 -25.61
CA PHE A 180 19.59 -14.73 -25.76
C PHE A 180 19.38 -14.03 -27.11
N PRO A 181 18.45 -14.52 -27.96
CA PRO A 181 18.20 -13.93 -29.27
C PRO A 181 17.29 -12.69 -29.20
N PHE A 182 17.65 -11.71 -28.38
CA PHE A 182 17.09 -10.36 -28.38
C PHE A 182 18.14 -9.31 -28.09
N SER A 183 17.89 -8.09 -28.53
CA SER A 183 18.69 -6.93 -28.17
C SER A 183 17.94 -5.99 -27.25
N ILE A 184 18.68 -5.24 -26.45
CA ILE A 184 18.11 -4.25 -25.52
C ILE A 184 18.63 -2.86 -25.84
N SER A 185 17.81 -1.87 -25.57
CA SER A 185 18.22 -0.46 -25.58
C SER A 185 17.80 0.18 -24.27
N GLY A 186 18.75 0.73 -23.57
CA GLY A 186 18.55 1.28 -22.22
C GLY A 186 18.63 2.80 -22.15
N ASN A 187 18.43 3.36 -20.96
CA ASN A 187 18.43 4.80 -20.65
C ASN A 187 17.45 5.59 -21.51
N LEU A 188 16.25 5.08 -21.68
CA LEU A 188 15.22 5.67 -22.52
C LEU A 188 14.13 6.30 -21.67
N ALA A 189 13.63 7.46 -22.13
CA ALA A 189 12.35 8.00 -21.67
C ALA A 189 11.23 7.42 -22.53
N VAL A 190 10.20 6.88 -21.89
CA VAL A 190 9.08 6.24 -22.58
C VAL A 190 7.74 6.91 -22.25
N LYS A 191 6.75 6.66 -23.09
CA LYS A 191 5.38 7.17 -22.96
C LYS A 191 4.38 6.19 -23.53
N ASP A 192 3.09 6.43 -23.30
CA ASP A 192 1.98 5.69 -23.90
C ASP A 192 2.12 4.17 -23.69
N CYS A 193 1.80 3.70 -22.49
CA CYS A 193 1.90 2.28 -22.12
C CYS A 193 0.65 1.49 -22.55
N CYS A 194 0.86 0.28 -23.03
CA CYS A 194 -0.19 -0.63 -23.45
C CYS A 194 0.10 -2.05 -22.97
N ILE A 195 -0.90 -2.71 -22.39
CA ILE A 195 -0.81 -4.11 -21.95
C ILE A 195 -1.27 -5.02 -23.10
N ASN A 196 -0.50 -6.06 -23.38
CA ASN A 196 -0.89 -7.08 -24.35
C ASN A 196 -2.08 -7.89 -23.80
N PRO A 197 -3.29 -7.79 -24.36
CA PRO A 197 -4.47 -8.49 -23.84
C PRO A 197 -4.38 -10.01 -23.99
N HIS A 198 -3.52 -10.50 -24.87
CA HIS A 198 -3.31 -11.94 -25.14
C HIS A 198 -2.19 -12.54 -24.28
N SER A 199 -1.58 -11.77 -23.38
CA SER A 199 -0.54 -12.29 -22.50
C SER A 199 -1.12 -13.31 -21.51
N PRO A 200 -0.59 -14.54 -21.46
CA PRO A 200 -1.06 -15.57 -20.54
C PRO A 200 -0.72 -15.28 -19.07
N LEU A 201 0.10 -14.27 -18.81
CA LEU A 201 0.45 -13.84 -17.46
C LEU A 201 -0.73 -13.18 -16.74
N LEU A 202 -1.60 -12.48 -17.48
CA LEU A 202 -2.63 -11.62 -16.91
C LEU A 202 -3.65 -12.41 -16.11
N ARG A 203 -3.72 -12.13 -14.81
CA ARG A 203 -4.69 -12.70 -13.88
C ARG A 203 -5.29 -11.64 -12.96
N VAL A 204 -4.47 -10.97 -12.16
CA VAL A 204 -4.86 -9.82 -11.34
C VAL A 204 -4.98 -8.59 -12.23
N THR A 205 -4.03 -8.40 -13.12
CA THR A 205 -4.01 -7.25 -14.03
C THR A 205 -5.07 -7.43 -15.13
N LYS A 206 -5.85 -6.39 -15.35
CA LYS A 206 -6.79 -6.29 -16.47
C LYS A 206 -6.11 -5.57 -17.62
N SER A 207 -6.33 -6.06 -18.86
CA SER A 207 -5.82 -5.35 -20.02
C SER A 207 -6.51 -4.01 -20.15
N SER A 208 -5.75 -2.95 -20.06
CA SER A 208 -6.20 -1.57 -20.18
C SER A 208 -5.10 -0.74 -20.82
N LYS A 209 -5.42 0.46 -21.27
CA LYS A 209 -4.48 1.37 -21.91
C LYS A 209 -4.22 2.55 -20.98
N LEU A 210 -2.96 2.81 -20.67
CA LEU A 210 -2.57 4.04 -20.02
C LEU A 210 -2.33 5.08 -21.13
N ASP A 211 -3.35 5.88 -21.41
CA ASP A 211 -3.29 6.90 -22.43
C ASP A 211 -2.49 8.12 -21.99
N ARG A 212 -1.55 8.48 -22.83
CA ARG A 212 -0.95 9.79 -23.02
C ARG A 212 -0.19 10.34 -21.83
N GLY A 213 1.05 10.15 -21.86
CA GLY A 213 1.97 10.86 -21.02
C GLY A 213 3.27 10.15 -20.83
N SER A 214 4.17 10.91 -20.22
CA SER A 214 5.46 10.41 -19.82
C SER A 214 5.29 9.38 -18.73
N LEU A 215 5.86 8.20 -18.91
CA LEU A 215 6.04 7.27 -17.82
C LEU A 215 7.16 7.78 -16.88
N PRO A 216 7.12 7.44 -15.59
CA PRO A 216 8.08 7.92 -14.61
C PRO A 216 9.49 7.41 -14.92
N GLY A 217 10.48 8.30 -14.80
CA GLY A 217 11.89 7.98 -15.02
C GLY A 217 12.37 8.12 -16.46
N THR A 218 13.68 8.07 -16.61
CA THR A 218 14.39 8.17 -17.91
C THR A 218 15.35 7.01 -18.12
N ASP A 219 15.28 6.00 -17.29
CA ASP A 219 16.18 4.86 -17.20
C ASP A 219 15.53 3.54 -17.68
N TRP A 220 14.57 3.65 -18.59
CA TRP A 220 13.89 2.49 -19.15
C TRP A 220 14.76 1.71 -20.11
N THR A 221 14.63 0.40 -20.06
CA THR A 221 15.15 -0.55 -21.05
C THR A 221 13.99 -1.08 -21.87
N VAL A 222 14.15 -1.09 -23.18
CA VAL A 222 13.22 -1.72 -24.11
C VAL A 222 13.85 -2.93 -24.77
N PHE A 223 13.04 -3.95 -25.01
CA PHE A 223 13.45 -5.20 -25.63
C PHE A 223 13.08 -5.19 -27.11
N GLN A 224 14.07 -5.47 -27.95
CA GLN A 224 13.90 -5.67 -29.39
C GLN A 224 13.90 -7.18 -29.65
N ILE A 225 12.72 -7.71 -29.92
CA ILE A 225 12.46 -9.14 -29.97
C ILE A 225 12.64 -9.63 -31.42
N ASN A 226 13.52 -10.61 -31.60
CA ASN A 226 13.81 -11.20 -32.91
C ASN A 226 13.44 -12.70 -32.99
N HIS A 227 12.87 -13.27 -31.94
CA HIS A 227 12.60 -14.70 -31.85
C HIS A 227 11.24 -14.98 -31.22
N SER A 228 10.54 -16.02 -31.68
CA SER A 228 9.19 -16.40 -31.29
C SER A 228 9.04 -16.90 -29.84
N THR A 229 10.15 -17.20 -29.17
CA THR A 229 10.12 -17.57 -27.73
C THR A 229 9.71 -16.40 -26.82
N TYR A 230 9.89 -15.15 -27.30
CA TYR A 230 9.58 -13.96 -26.49
C TYR A 230 8.25 -13.36 -26.87
N GLN A 231 7.39 -13.24 -25.88
CA GLN A 231 6.10 -12.56 -26.01
C GLN A 231 6.12 -11.26 -25.23
N PRO A 232 5.79 -10.12 -25.88
CA PRO A 232 5.66 -8.85 -25.17
C PRO A 232 4.47 -8.90 -24.19
N VAL A 233 4.67 -8.35 -22.99
CA VAL A 233 3.61 -8.21 -21.97
C VAL A 233 3.14 -6.77 -21.88
N ILE A 234 4.10 -5.84 -21.83
CA ILE A 234 3.84 -4.40 -21.85
C ILE A 234 4.64 -3.76 -22.98
N PHE A 235 3.99 -2.85 -23.66
CA PHE A 235 4.58 -2.01 -24.70
C PHE A 235 4.60 -0.55 -24.28
N ALA A 236 5.57 0.22 -24.76
CA ALA A 236 5.61 1.68 -24.65
C ALA A 236 6.30 2.31 -25.87
N LYS A 237 6.02 3.59 -26.12
CA LYS A 237 6.70 4.38 -27.14
C LYS A 237 7.90 5.10 -26.55
N VAL A 238 9.01 5.16 -27.28
CA VAL A 238 10.20 5.92 -26.90
C VAL A 238 9.99 7.39 -27.27
N LYS A 239 10.33 8.31 -26.32
CA LYS A 239 10.12 9.76 -26.51
C LYS A 239 11.09 10.39 -27.51
N THR A 240 12.39 10.04 -27.41
CA THR A 240 13.47 10.60 -28.22
C THR A 240 14.36 9.49 -28.72
N PRO A 241 14.28 9.16 -30.02
CA PRO A 241 15.12 8.10 -30.62
C PRO A 241 16.39 8.64 -31.28
N GLU A 242 16.85 9.84 -30.96
CA GLU A 242 18.05 10.41 -31.58
C GLU A 242 19.31 9.66 -31.11
N ASN A 243 20.06 9.12 -32.07
CA ASN A 243 21.39 8.49 -31.91
C ASN A 243 21.44 7.05 -31.34
N LEU A 244 20.41 6.24 -31.52
CA LEU A 244 20.45 4.82 -31.15
C LEU A 244 20.79 3.93 -32.37
N SER A 245 21.65 2.94 -32.17
CA SER A 245 21.97 1.92 -33.18
C SER A 245 21.56 0.53 -32.69
N PRO A 246 20.66 -0.18 -33.37
CA PRO A 246 19.90 0.21 -34.56
C PRO A 246 18.86 1.33 -34.28
N PRO A 247 18.46 2.10 -35.33
CA PRO A 247 17.58 3.24 -35.15
C PRO A 247 16.18 2.80 -34.63
N ILE A 248 15.74 3.44 -33.55
CA ILE A 248 14.42 3.23 -32.97
C ILE A 248 13.43 4.22 -33.59
N SER A 249 12.30 3.72 -34.08
CA SER A 249 11.25 4.57 -34.66
C SER A 249 10.44 5.31 -33.57
N LYS A 250 10.19 6.62 -33.77
CA LYS A 250 9.38 7.47 -32.85
C LYS A 250 7.93 6.98 -32.66
N HIS A 251 7.42 6.23 -33.62
CA HIS A 251 6.01 5.80 -33.64
C HIS A 251 5.83 4.32 -33.30
N ALA A 252 6.91 3.55 -33.20
CA ALA A 252 6.84 2.14 -32.89
C ALA A 252 6.69 1.91 -31.38
N PHE A 253 5.94 0.88 -31.05
CA PHE A 253 5.87 0.33 -29.70
C PHE A 253 6.96 -0.68 -29.47
N TYR A 254 7.63 -0.58 -28.34
CA TYR A 254 8.69 -1.50 -27.89
C TYR A 254 8.28 -2.18 -26.61
N ALA A 255 8.65 -3.45 -26.46
CA ALA A 255 8.37 -4.20 -25.26
C ALA A 255 9.20 -3.67 -24.09
N THR A 256 8.56 -3.38 -22.97
CA THR A 256 9.21 -3.02 -21.68
C THR A 256 9.17 -4.17 -20.68
N ILE A 257 8.27 -5.13 -20.88
CA ILE A 257 8.25 -6.41 -20.17
C ILE A 257 8.03 -7.51 -21.20
N ILE A 258 8.81 -8.58 -21.10
CA ILE A 258 8.72 -9.74 -21.97
C ILE A 258 8.56 -11.03 -21.17
N HIS A 259 7.80 -11.96 -21.73
CA HIS A 259 7.68 -13.32 -21.29
C HIS A 259 8.47 -14.24 -22.24
N ASP A 260 9.50 -14.90 -21.76
CA ASP A 260 10.23 -15.94 -22.44
C ASP A 260 9.53 -17.28 -22.18
N LEU A 261 9.05 -17.89 -23.24
CA LEU A 261 8.33 -19.19 -23.21
C LEU A 261 9.28 -20.37 -22.93
N GLY A 262 10.58 -20.15 -22.90
CA GLY A 262 11.58 -21.19 -22.70
C GLY A 262 11.71 -22.16 -23.87
N LEU A 263 11.34 -21.76 -25.10
CA LEU A 263 11.44 -22.65 -26.27
C LEU A 263 12.89 -22.96 -26.65
N HIS A 264 13.85 -22.14 -26.21
CA HIS A 264 15.26 -22.29 -26.52
C HIS A 264 15.98 -23.23 -25.55
N ASP A 265 15.76 -23.08 -24.25
CA ASP A 265 16.50 -23.78 -23.20
C ASP A 265 15.63 -24.49 -22.15
N GLY A 266 14.33 -24.46 -22.31
CA GLY A 266 13.38 -25.12 -21.41
C GLY A 266 13.01 -24.32 -20.15
N ILE A 267 13.54 -23.10 -19.97
CA ILE A 267 13.31 -22.30 -18.76
C ILE A 267 12.44 -21.08 -19.10
N GLN A 268 11.28 -20.98 -18.44
CA GLN A 268 10.41 -19.81 -18.60
C GLN A 268 10.92 -18.63 -17.77
N ARG A 269 10.85 -17.43 -18.36
CA ARG A 269 11.31 -16.20 -17.69
C ARG A 269 10.35 -15.05 -17.95
N VAL A 270 10.27 -14.12 -16.98
CA VAL A 270 9.65 -12.80 -17.19
C VAL A 270 10.72 -11.76 -16.91
N LEU A 271 11.00 -10.92 -17.91
CA LEU A 271 12.05 -9.90 -17.83
C LEU A 271 11.43 -8.50 -17.81
N PHE A 272 11.82 -7.71 -16.82
CA PHE A 272 11.40 -6.34 -16.63
C PHE A 272 12.48 -5.36 -17.07
N GLY A 273 12.12 -4.41 -17.94
CA GLY A 273 13.02 -3.36 -18.43
C GLY A 273 13.11 -2.13 -17.52
N ASN A 274 12.53 -2.17 -16.32
CA ASN A 274 12.68 -1.16 -15.28
C ASN A 274 12.33 -1.78 -13.91
N ASN A 275 12.48 -0.97 -12.85
CA ASN A 275 12.20 -1.35 -11.46
C ASN A 275 10.70 -1.41 -11.14
N LEU A 276 10.37 -1.59 -9.85
CA LEU A 276 8.99 -1.63 -9.32
C LEU A 276 8.44 -0.25 -8.90
N ASN A 277 9.10 0.86 -9.23
CA ASN A 277 8.58 2.21 -8.93
C ASN A 277 7.33 2.54 -9.76
N PHE A 278 7.20 1.96 -10.94
CA PHE A 278 6.01 2.09 -11.75
C PHE A 278 4.95 1.09 -11.28
N TRP A 279 3.78 1.61 -10.87
CA TRP A 279 2.72 0.80 -10.25
C TRP A 279 2.26 -0.38 -11.12
N LEU A 280 2.21 -0.23 -12.45
CA LEU A 280 1.81 -1.30 -13.36
C LEU A 280 2.83 -2.45 -13.37
N HIS A 281 4.12 -2.16 -13.19
CA HIS A 281 5.14 -3.19 -13.02
C HIS A 281 4.89 -4.04 -11.78
N LYS A 282 4.39 -3.45 -10.68
CA LYS A 282 4.02 -4.20 -9.47
C LYS A 282 2.87 -5.16 -9.73
N LEU A 283 1.85 -4.76 -10.52
CA LEU A 283 0.75 -5.66 -10.89
C LEU A 283 1.25 -6.83 -11.75
N ILE A 284 2.02 -6.55 -12.79
CA ILE A 284 2.58 -7.61 -13.65
C ILE A 284 3.55 -8.50 -12.88
N PHE A 285 4.27 -7.96 -11.89
CA PHE A 285 5.14 -8.75 -11.01
C PHE A 285 4.34 -9.78 -10.20
N ILE A 286 3.19 -9.40 -9.64
CA ILE A 286 2.27 -10.33 -8.96
C ILE A 286 1.78 -11.42 -9.91
N ASP A 287 1.39 -11.04 -11.13
CA ASP A 287 0.93 -11.98 -12.14
C ASP A 287 2.04 -12.93 -12.59
N ALA A 288 3.27 -12.42 -12.76
CA ALA A 288 4.45 -13.22 -13.11
C ALA A 288 4.78 -14.25 -12.02
N ILE A 289 4.72 -13.87 -10.74
CA ILE A 289 4.88 -14.80 -9.62
C ILE A 289 3.84 -15.92 -9.70
N SER A 290 2.58 -15.55 -9.88
CA SER A 290 1.49 -16.54 -9.97
C SER A 290 1.67 -17.49 -11.15
N PHE A 291 2.00 -16.97 -12.32
CA PHE A 291 2.16 -17.74 -13.54
C PHE A 291 3.36 -18.69 -13.46
N LEU A 292 4.54 -18.17 -13.15
CA LEU A 292 5.78 -18.94 -13.13
C LEU A 292 5.88 -19.95 -11.98
N SER A 293 5.13 -19.74 -10.90
CA SER A 293 4.99 -20.75 -9.81
C SER A 293 3.92 -21.81 -10.09
N GLY A 294 3.35 -21.85 -11.29
CA GLY A 294 2.25 -22.76 -11.62
C GLY A 294 1.00 -22.51 -10.77
N LYS A 295 0.71 -21.27 -10.41
CA LYS A 295 -0.39 -20.80 -9.54
C LYS A 295 -0.28 -21.26 -8.08
N ARG A 296 0.87 -21.76 -7.65
CA ARG A 296 1.11 -22.16 -6.25
C ARG A 296 1.26 -20.93 -5.34
N LEU A 297 1.83 -19.86 -5.84
CA LEU A 297 1.94 -18.57 -5.19
C LEU A 297 0.98 -17.58 -5.89
N THR A 298 -0.28 -17.59 -5.50
CA THR A 298 -1.29 -16.78 -6.17
C THR A 298 -2.19 -16.07 -5.17
N LEU A 299 -2.57 -14.84 -5.51
CA LEU A 299 -3.55 -14.07 -4.73
C LEU A 299 -4.98 -14.50 -5.11
N SER A 300 -5.89 -14.55 -4.13
CA SER A 300 -7.32 -14.57 -4.44
C SER A 300 -7.70 -13.32 -5.23
N LEU A 301 -8.71 -13.42 -6.09
CA LEU A 301 -9.29 -12.25 -6.74
C LEU A 301 -10.34 -11.54 -5.87
N ASP A 302 -10.84 -12.20 -4.83
CA ASP A 302 -11.79 -11.59 -3.92
C ASP A 302 -11.11 -10.60 -2.99
N ARG A 303 -11.73 -9.41 -2.85
CA ARG A 303 -11.29 -8.34 -1.96
C ARG A 303 -12.48 -7.87 -1.13
N TYR A 304 -12.26 -7.86 0.17
CA TYR A 304 -13.26 -7.42 1.13
C TYR A 304 -12.88 -6.03 1.63
N ILE A 305 -13.76 -5.07 1.41
CA ILE A 305 -13.57 -3.67 1.79
C ILE A 305 -14.64 -3.31 2.81
N LEU A 306 -14.24 -2.76 3.94
CA LEU A 306 -15.11 -2.14 4.92
C LEU A 306 -14.62 -0.71 5.14
N VAL A 307 -15.52 0.25 5.11
CA VAL A 307 -15.22 1.65 5.43
C VAL A 307 -15.92 2.02 6.73
N ASP A 308 -15.12 2.19 7.77
CA ASP A 308 -15.59 2.69 9.05
C ASP A 308 -15.55 4.22 9.06
N ILE A 309 -16.64 4.85 9.45
CA ILE A 309 -16.74 6.28 9.68
C ILE A 309 -16.88 6.50 11.18
N ASP A 310 -15.78 6.83 11.83
CA ASP A 310 -15.72 7.13 13.26
C ASP A 310 -16.32 8.53 13.55
N ASP A 311 -16.49 8.85 14.81
CA ASP A 311 -16.86 10.17 15.30
C ASP A 311 -18.26 10.65 14.89
N ILE A 312 -19.19 9.74 14.59
CA ILE A 312 -20.56 10.15 14.29
C ILE A 312 -21.13 10.93 15.49
N PHE A 313 -21.65 12.14 15.19
CA PHE A 313 -22.07 13.20 16.10
C PHE A 313 -20.91 13.99 16.75
N VAL A 314 -19.65 13.54 16.66
CA VAL A 314 -18.50 14.24 17.24
C VAL A 314 -17.92 15.24 16.25
N GLY A 315 -17.59 16.43 16.71
CA GLY A 315 -16.92 17.45 15.89
C GLY A 315 -17.20 18.85 16.39
N LYS A 316 -16.35 19.78 15.99
CA LYS A 316 -16.59 21.20 16.20
C LYS A 316 -17.69 21.67 15.26
N GLU A 317 -18.41 22.71 15.66
CA GLU A 317 -19.34 23.43 14.78
C GLU A 317 -18.65 23.82 13.46
N GLY A 318 -19.34 23.60 12.34
CA GLY A 318 -18.86 23.82 10.98
C GLY A 318 -17.97 22.73 10.41
N THR A 319 -17.77 21.60 11.13
CA THR A 319 -16.96 20.47 10.64
C THR A 319 -17.76 19.16 10.52
N ARG A 320 -19.05 19.19 10.86
CA ARG A 320 -19.93 18.03 10.83
C ARG A 320 -20.71 17.96 9.51
N MET A 321 -21.51 16.93 9.33
CA MET A 321 -22.34 16.77 8.14
C MET A 321 -23.66 17.51 8.28
N ASN A 322 -24.08 18.24 7.26
CA ASN A 322 -25.43 18.76 7.10
C ASN A 322 -26.31 17.78 6.31
N THR A 323 -27.59 18.08 6.15
CA THR A 323 -28.56 17.25 5.40
C THR A 323 -28.13 16.93 3.96
N ASN A 324 -27.44 17.86 3.27
CA ASN A 324 -26.95 17.62 1.90
C ASN A 324 -25.74 16.66 1.88
N ASP A 325 -24.92 16.69 2.93
CA ASP A 325 -23.80 15.76 3.07
C ASP A 325 -24.29 14.33 3.33
N VAL A 326 -25.32 14.16 4.16
CA VAL A 326 -25.97 12.86 4.42
C VAL A 326 -26.60 12.30 3.15
N LYS A 327 -27.29 13.12 2.35
CA LYS A 327 -27.81 12.70 1.04
C LYS A 327 -26.70 12.28 0.09
N ALA A 328 -25.60 13.05 0.03
CA ALA A 328 -24.44 12.70 -0.78
C ALA A 328 -23.78 11.38 -0.31
N LEU A 329 -23.76 11.11 0.98
CA LEU A 329 -23.29 9.84 1.56
C LEU A 329 -24.13 8.66 1.06
N LEU A 330 -25.48 8.79 1.12
CA LEU A 330 -26.43 7.78 0.63
C LEU A 330 -26.29 7.55 -0.88
N ASP A 331 -26.24 8.62 -1.66
CA ASP A 331 -26.09 8.54 -3.12
C ASP A 331 -24.76 7.85 -3.49
N THR A 332 -23.69 8.19 -2.78
CA THR A 332 -22.37 7.57 -2.99
C THR A 332 -22.37 6.10 -2.57
N GLN A 333 -23.04 5.75 -1.47
CA GLN A 333 -23.18 4.35 -1.07
C GLN A 333 -23.89 3.54 -2.17
N ASN A 334 -24.94 4.07 -2.78
CA ASN A 334 -25.65 3.44 -3.87
C ASN A 334 -24.78 3.33 -5.14
N LEU A 335 -23.99 4.37 -5.44
CA LEU A 335 -23.01 4.33 -6.53
C LEU A 335 -21.97 3.25 -6.28
N LEU A 336 -21.39 3.16 -5.09
CA LEU A 336 -20.38 2.16 -4.72
C LEU A 336 -20.95 0.73 -4.76
N ARG A 337 -22.24 0.53 -4.45
CA ARG A 337 -22.91 -0.77 -4.57
C ARG A 337 -22.91 -1.31 -6.01
N THR A 338 -22.77 -0.45 -7.01
CA THR A 338 -22.62 -0.88 -8.42
C THR A 338 -21.26 -1.51 -8.73
N GLN A 339 -20.25 -1.23 -7.90
CA GLN A 339 -18.87 -1.67 -8.10
C GLN A 339 -18.37 -2.62 -7.01
N ILE A 340 -18.91 -2.49 -5.81
CA ILE A 340 -18.55 -3.27 -4.63
C ILE A 340 -19.81 -3.98 -4.14
N THR A 341 -19.85 -5.28 -4.28
CA THR A 341 -21.04 -6.06 -3.90
C THR A 341 -21.37 -5.86 -2.43
N ASN A 342 -22.63 -5.53 -2.13
CA ASN A 342 -23.16 -5.29 -0.78
C ASN A 342 -22.46 -4.14 -0.02
N PHE A 343 -21.95 -3.13 -0.72
CA PHE A 343 -21.28 -2.02 -0.05
C PHE A 343 -22.21 -1.32 0.94
N THR A 344 -21.73 -1.14 2.15
CA THR A 344 -22.43 -0.44 3.23
C THR A 344 -21.40 0.25 4.11
N PHE A 345 -21.57 1.55 4.35
CA PHE A 345 -20.76 2.27 5.31
C PHE A 345 -21.08 1.80 6.74
N ASN A 346 -20.06 1.77 7.59
CA ASN A 346 -20.16 1.34 8.97
C ASN A 346 -19.88 2.53 9.89
N LEU A 347 -20.87 2.96 10.67
CA LEU A 347 -20.89 4.24 11.37
C LEU A 347 -20.61 4.07 12.86
N GLY A 348 -19.56 4.73 13.36
CA GLY A 348 -19.15 4.71 14.77
C GLY A 348 -19.67 5.92 15.54
N PHE A 349 -20.66 5.73 16.42
CA PHE A 349 -21.37 6.81 17.07
C PHE A 349 -20.98 7.04 18.53
N SER A 350 -21.01 8.31 18.93
CA SER A 350 -20.83 8.81 20.31
C SER A 350 -22.01 9.72 20.67
N GLY A 351 -23.05 9.12 21.26
CA GLY A 351 -24.36 9.76 21.42
C GLY A 351 -24.40 11.04 22.29
N LYS A 352 -23.37 11.28 23.11
CA LYS A 352 -23.29 12.51 23.92
C LYS A 352 -23.33 13.79 23.08
N PHE A 353 -22.83 13.72 21.86
CA PHE A 353 -22.63 14.89 21.00
C PHE A 353 -23.75 15.10 19.98
N TYR A 354 -24.79 14.28 20.03
CA TYR A 354 -25.99 14.48 19.23
C TYR A 354 -26.62 15.84 19.52
N HIS A 355 -26.96 16.61 18.48
CA HIS A 355 -27.46 17.97 18.55
C HIS A 355 -26.55 18.94 19.35
N THR A 356 -25.25 18.89 19.10
CA THR A 356 -24.29 19.86 19.66
C THR A 356 -23.53 20.63 18.56
N GLY A 357 -24.04 20.59 17.34
CA GLY A 357 -23.50 21.32 16.18
C GLY A 357 -24.22 22.66 15.95
N THR A 358 -24.11 23.16 14.73
CA THR A 358 -24.96 24.24 14.22
C THR A 358 -26.36 23.69 13.92
N GLU A 359 -27.35 24.56 13.71
CA GLU A 359 -28.72 24.15 13.36
C GLU A 359 -28.74 23.24 12.11
N GLU A 360 -27.96 23.56 11.06
CA GLU A 360 -27.86 22.77 9.84
C GLU A 360 -27.15 21.40 10.06
N GLU A 361 -26.21 21.34 11.00
CA GLU A 361 -25.51 20.10 11.39
C GLU A 361 -26.43 19.22 12.26
N ASP A 362 -27.22 19.82 13.13
CA ASP A 362 -28.20 19.10 13.94
C ASP A 362 -29.33 18.52 13.07
N GLU A 363 -29.81 19.27 12.05
CA GLU A 363 -30.69 18.72 11.00
C GLU A 363 -29.99 17.56 10.22
N GLY A 364 -28.68 17.63 10.04
CA GLY A 364 -27.86 16.57 9.45
C GLY A 364 -27.87 15.32 10.34
N ASP A 365 -27.72 15.47 11.64
CA ASP A 365 -27.80 14.37 12.62
C ASP A 365 -29.17 13.68 12.55
N ASP A 366 -30.28 14.46 12.49
CA ASP A 366 -31.66 13.93 12.36
C ASP A 366 -31.84 13.19 11.02
N CYS A 367 -31.33 13.73 9.94
CA CYS A 367 -31.36 13.10 8.62
C CYS A 367 -30.61 11.76 8.62
N LEU A 368 -29.46 11.69 9.30
CA LEU A 368 -28.66 10.47 9.42
C LEU A 368 -29.42 9.40 10.23
N LEU A 369 -30.03 9.77 11.36
CA LEU A 369 -30.86 8.87 12.15
C LEU A 369 -32.17 8.48 11.43
N GLY A 370 -32.71 9.36 10.59
CA GLY A 370 -33.84 9.03 9.71
C GLY A 370 -33.52 7.97 8.66
N SER A 371 -32.20 7.70 8.43
CA SER A 371 -31.68 6.72 7.47
C SER A 371 -30.93 5.58 8.17
N VAL A 372 -31.26 5.28 9.42
CA VAL A 372 -30.53 4.33 10.26
C VAL A 372 -30.40 2.94 9.64
N ASP A 373 -31.41 2.46 8.92
CA ASP A 373 -31.48 1.15 8.29
C ASP A 373 -30.58 1.03 7.03
N GLU A 374 -30.11 2.14 6.50
CA GLU A 374 -29.25 2.16 5.31
C GLU A 374 -27.78 1.88 5.62
N PHE A 375 -27.38 1.94 6.88
CA PHE A 375 -26.01 1.84 7.35
C PHE A 375 -25.82 0.71 8.37
N TRP A 376 -24.57 0.29 8.54
CA TRP A 376 -24.19 -0.48 9.72
C TRP A 376 -23.71 0.48 10.82
N TRP A 377 -23.86 0.05 12.08
CA TRP A 377 -23.56 0.90 13.22
C TRP A 377 -22.74 0.17 14.27
N PHE A 378 -21.80 0.88 14.91
CA PHE A 378 -21.04 0.37 16.03
C PHE A 378 -20.85 1.44 17.11
N PRO A 379 -20.74 1.05 18.39
CA PRO A 379 -20.47 1.98 19.48
C PRO A 379 -19.03 2.49 19.43
N HIS A 380 -18.88 3.82 19.64
CA HIS A 380 -17.61 4.53 19.69
C HIS A 380 -17.43 5.32 20.99
N MET A 381 -17.86 4.78 22.13
CA MET A 381 -17.97 5.37 23.46
C MET A 381 -18.95 6.55 23.53
N TRP A 382 -19.54 6.77 24.71
CA TRP A 382 -20.52 7.85 24.93
C TRP A 382 -19.94 9.24 24.71
N SER A 383 -18.82 9.54 25.41
CA SER A 383 -18.18 10.85 25.42
C SER A 383 -16.89 10.93 24.61
N HIS A 384 -16.67 9.98 23.69
CA HIS A 384 -15.48 9.89 22.85
C HIS A 384 -14.16 9.93 23.65
N MET A 385 -14.18 9.45 24.89
CA MET A 385 -13.00 9.40 25.77
C MET A 385 -12.14 8.19 25.47
N GLN A 386 -10.83 8.37 25.60
CA GLN A 386 -9.85 7.29 25.46
C GLN A 386 -9.99 6.25 26.58
N PRO A 387 -10.37 5.00 26.29
CA PRO A 387 -10.64 3.99 27.33
C PRO A 387 -9.49 3.70 28.28
N HIS A 388 -8.25 3.81 27.84
CA HIS A 388 -7.08 3.54 28.69
C HIS A 388 -6.92 4.54 29.85
N LEU A 389 -7.57 5.70 29.78
CA LEU A 389 -7.58 6.70 30.86
C LEU A 389 -8.51 6.33 32.01
N PHE A 390 -9.41 5.36 31.80
CA PHE A 390 -10.31 4.87 32.82
C PHE A 390 -9.69 3.69 33.55
N HIS A 391 -9.24 3.93 34.78
CA HIS A 391 -8.66 2.89 35.61
C HIS A 391 -9.69 1.94 36.23
N ASN A 392 -10.96 2.38 36.29
CA ASN A 392 -12.06 1.62 36.85
C ASN A 392 -12.97 1.10 35.73
N GLU A 393 -13.19 -0.21 35.72
CA GLU A 393 -14.09 -0.86 34.77
C GLU A 393 -15.54 -0.34 34.89
N SER A 394 -15.99 0.03 36.10
CA SER A 394 -17.35 0.56 36.32
C SER A 394 -17.60 1.85 35.56
N SER A 395 -16.62 2.74 35.49
CA SER A 395 -16.74 4.00 34.73
C SER A 395 -16.82 3.76 33.23
N LEU A 396 -16.10 2.76 32.72
CA LEU A 396 -16.22 2.35 31.30
C LEU A 396 -17.60 1.76 31.01
N ILE A 397 -18.11 0.91 31.91
CA ILE A 397 -19.46 0.32 31.80
C ILE A 397 -20.52 1.42 31.79
N GLU A 398 -20.42 2.42 32.65
CA GLU A 398 -21.34 3.55 32.69
C GLU A 398 -21.38 4.31 31.34
N GLN A 399 -20.22 4.67 30.81
CA GLN A 399 -20.11 5.30 29.49
C GLN A 399 -20.74 4.45 28.38
N MET A 400 -20.52 3.15 28.42
CA MET A 400 -21.08 2.23 27.42
C MET A 400 -22.60 2.06 27.59
N ILE A 401 -23.12 2.04 28.81
CA ILE A 401 -24.56 1.97 29.08
C ILE A 401 -25.26 3.22 28.55
N LEU A 402 -24.69 4.42 28.78
CA LEU A 402 -25.27 5.68 28.28
C LEU A 402 -25.34 5.65 26.73
N ASN A 403 -24.28 5.21 26.07
CA ASN A 403 -24.27 5.10 24.61
C ASN A 403 -25.25 4.04 24.08
N LYS A 404 -25.45 2.94 24.84
CA LYS A 404 -26.41 1.91 24.47
C LYS A 404 -27.86 2.38 24.67
N LYS A 405 -28.13 3.15 25.72
CA LYS A 405 -29.41 3.75 25.94
C LYS A 405 -29.77 4.70 24.80
N PHE A 406 -28.85 5.57 24.39
CA PHE A 406 -29.03 6.44 23.23
C PHE A 406 -29.37 5.64 21.97
N ALA A 407 -28.62 4.56 21.70
CA ALA A 407 -28.89 3.71 20.55
C ALA A 407 -30.32 3.15 20.56
N LEU A 408 -30.78 2.65 21.71
CA LEU A 408 -32.15 2.11 21.85
C LEU A 408 -33.21 3.19 21.68
N GLU A 409 -32.97 4.40 22.18
CA GLU A 409 -33.91 5.54 22.07
C GLU A 409 -34.05 6.03 20.62
N HIS A 410 -33.01 5.86 19.80
CA HIS A 410 -32.98 6.33 18.40
C HIS A 410 -33.06 5.20 17.37
N GLY A 411 -33.34 3.97 17.79
CA GLY A 411 -33.49 2.83 16.88
C GLY A 411 -32.19 2.34 16.22
N ILE A 412 -31.03 2.74 16.74
CA ILE A 412 -29.74 2.26 16.22
C ILE A 412 -29.55 0.78 16.59
N PRO A 413 -29.23 -0.12 15.63
CA PRO A 413 -28.98 -1.52 15.91
C PRO A 413 -27.85 -1.74 16.93
N THR A 414 -28.06 -2.67 17.88
CA THR A 414 -27.11 -2.91 18.98
C THR A 414 -26.49 -4.30 18.99
N ASP A 415 -26.76 -5.10 17.99
CA ASP A 415 -26.42 -6.53 17.90
C ASP A 415 -25.25 -6.87 16.98
N MET A 416 -24.62 -5.89 16.36
CA MET A 416 -23.51 -6.06 15.43
C MET A 416 -22.30 -6.80 16.05
N GLY A 417 -22.10 -6.67 17.37
CA GLY A 417 -20.98 -7.29 18.10
C GLY A 417 -19.59 -6.76 17.72
N TYR A 418 -19.55 -5.62 17.05
CA TYR A 418 -18.35 -4.89 16.64
C TYR A 418 -18.27 -3.53 17.33
N ALA A 419 -17.08 -3.12 17.74
CA ALA A 419 -16.83 -1.79 18.32
C ALA A 419 -15.44 -1.32 17.95
N VAL A 420 -15.26 -0.01 17.89
CA VAL A 420 -13.95 0.64 17.77
C VAL A 420 -13.75 1.59 18.93
N SER A 421 -12.55 1.55 19.49
CA SER A 421 -12.17 2.43 20.59
C SER A 421 -11.74 3.80 20.07
N PRO A 422 -12.19 4.92 20.66
CA PRO A 422 -11.66 6.24 20.32
C PRO A 422 -10.15 6.30 20.43
N HIS A 423 -9.51 6.90 19.44
CA HIS A 423 -8.04 6.95 19.30
C HIS A 423 -7.36 5.57 19.35
N HIS A 424 -8.05 4.48 18.98
CA HIS A 424 -7.59 3.07 19.06
C HIS A 424 -7.15 2.64 20.45
N SER A 425 -7.34 3.48 21.45
CA SER A 425 -6.73 3.33 22.75
C SER A 425 -7.29 2.13 23.53
N GLY A 426 -6.39 1.41 24.21
CA GLY A 426 -6.75 0.26 25.02
C GLY A 426 -7.01 -1.04 24.26
N VAL A 427 -6.99 -1.01 22.91
CA VAL A 427 -7.06 -2.23 22.10
C VAL A 427 -5.71 -2.91 22.06
N TYR A 428 -4.67 -2.15 21.76
CA TYR A 428 -3.28 -2.58 21.88
C TYR A 428 -2.37 -1.36 22.16
N PRO A 429 -1.51 -1.40 23.19
CA PRO A 429 -1.44 -2.42 24.26
C PRO A 429 -2.78 -2.63 24.95
N VAL A 430 -3.04 -3.87 25.37
CA VAL A 430 -4.33 -4.30 25.87
C VAL A 430 -4.68 -3.64 27.21
N HIS A 431 -5.80 -2.92 27.26
CA HIS A 431 -6.44 -2.46 28.51
C HIS A 431 -7.56 -3.44 28.88
N VAL A 432 -7.28 -4.30 29.87
CA VAL A 432 -8.16 -5.43 30.20
C VAL A 432 -9.59 -4.99 30.54
N GLN A 433 -9.73 -3.85 31.24
CA GLN A 433 -11.01 -3.28 31.65
C GLN A 433 -11.91 -2.94 30.44
N LEU A 434 -11.31 -2.49 29.33
CA LEU A 434 -12.05 -2.22 28.09
C LEU A 434 -12.67 -3.50 27.53
N TYR A 435 -11.89 -4.57 27.45
CA TYR A 435 -12.37 -5.85 26.91
C TYR A 435 -13.48 -6.47 27.77
N GLU A 436 -13.37 -6.36 29.08
CA GLU A 436 -14.41 -6.85 29.99
C GLU A 436 -15.70 -6.00 29.91
N ALA A 437 -15.57 -4.65 29.87
CA ALA A 437 -16.71 -3.76 29.71
C ALA A 437 -17.44 -3.97 28.37
N TRP A 438 -16.69 -4.13 27.28
CA TRP A 438 -17.26 -4.45 25.97
C TRP A 438 -18.09 -5.71 25.98
N LYS A 439 -17.61 -6.77 26.60
CA LYS A 439 -18.37 -8.02 26.73
C LYS A 439 -19.65 -7.84 27.54
N LYS A 440 -19.54 -7.15 28.68
CA LYS A 440 -20.66 -6.99 29.62
C LYS A 440 -21.79 -6.14 29.05
N VAL A 441 -21.47 -5.05 28.36
CA VAL A 441 -22.48 -4.08 27.90
C VAL A 441 -22.98 -4.36 26.50
N TRP A 442 -22.04 -4.58 25.55
CA TRP A 442 -22.33 -4.67 24.12
C TRP A 442 -22.19 -6.08 23.53
N ASN A 443 -21.74 -7.07 24.34
CA ASN A 443 -21.44 -8.40 23.85
C ASN A 443 -20.46 -8.37 22.63
N ILE A 444 -19.47 -7.47 22.68
CA ILE A 444 -18.48 -7.31 21.61
C ILE A 444 -17.71 -8.60 21.42
N LYS A 445 -17.57 -9.01 20.16
CA LYS A 445 -16.81 -10.18 19.72
C LYS A 445 -15.71 -9.80 18.74
N ILE A 446 -15.81 -8.61 18.15
CA ILE A 446 -14.88 -8.13 17.12
C ILE A 446 -14.55 -6.67 17.39
N THR A 447 -13.30 -6.31 17.18
CA THR A 447 -12.81 -4.93 17.10
C THR A 447 -11.74 -4.81 16.03
N SER A 448 -11.37 -3.60 15.69
CA SER A 448 -10.24 -3.33 14.80
C SER A 448 -9.36 -2.23 15.37
N THR A 449 -8.09 -2.20 14.93
CA THR A 449 -7.14 -1.19 15.37
C THR A 449 -6.06 -0.95 14.31
N GLU A 450 -5.58 0.27 14.21
CA GLU A 450 -4.43 0.68 13.41
C GLU A 450 -3.12 0.46 14.17
N GLU A 451 -3.19 0.35 15.49
CA GLU A 451 -2.02 0.37 16.37
C GLU A 451 -1.22 -0.93 16.37
N TYR A 452 -1.87 -2.06 16.08
CA TYR A 452 -1.19 -3.35 16.17
C TYR A 452 -0.93 -4.02 14.82
N PRO A 453 0.30 -4.44 14.57
CA PRO A 453 1.55 -4.02 15.19
C PRO A 453 1.91 -2.59 14.75
N HIS A 454 1.85 -1.67 15.67
CA HIS A 454 1.83 -0.21 15.45
C HIS A 454 3.01 0.39 14.67
N LEU A 455 4.10 -0.32 14.47
CA LEU A 455 5.27 0.16 13.72
C LEU A 455 5.30 -0.31 12.25
N LYS A 456 4.28 -1.01 11.80
CA LYS A 456 4.26 -1.58 10.43
C LYS A 456 3.33 -0.79 9.52
N PRO A 457 3.69 -0.66 8.22
CA PRO A 457 2.75 -0.22 7.22
C PRO A 457 1.45 -1.02 7.26
N ALA A 458 0.34 -0.44 6.85
CA ALA A 458 -0.99 -1.04 6.93
C ALA A 458 -1.03 -2.48 6.38
N ARG A 459 -0.36 -2.71 5.24
CA ARG A 459 -0.29 -4.03 4.58
C ARG A 459 0.47 -5.13 5.34
N TYR A 460 1.24 -4.77 6.37
CA TYR A 460 1.96 -5.74 7.21
C TYR A 460 1.26 -6.02 8.53
N ARG A 461 0.24 -5.24 8.86
CA ARG A 461 -0.46 -5.38 10.13
C ARG A 461 -1.17 -6.71 10.18
N ARG A 462 -1.22 -7.29 11.38
CA ARG A 462 -1.80 -8.60 11.65
C ARG A 462 -2.90 -8.49 12.67
N GLY A 463 -3.90 -9.37 12.55
CA GLY A 463 -4.91 -9.55 13.57
C GLY A 463 -4.43 -10.42 14.72
N PHE A 464 -5.20 -10.48 15.78
CA PHE A 464 -5.01 -11.39 16.91
C PHE A 464 -6.35 -11.64 17.61
N ILE A 465 -6.39 -12.64 18.49
CA ILE A 465 -7.56 -12.90 19.35
C ILE A 465 -7.14 -12.70 20.79
N HIS A 466 -7.86 -11.87 21.53
CA HIS A 466 -7.67 -11.66 22.95
C HIS A 466 -8.98 -11.82 23.70
N LYS A 467 -8.99 -12.66 24.75
CA LYS A 467 -10.20 -12.94 25.56
C LYS A 467 -11.45 -13.24 24.72
N ASN A 468 -11.31 -14.00 23.64
CA ASN A 468 -12.36 -14.34 22.68
C ASN A 468 -12.92 -13.13 21.90
N ILE A 469 -12.22 -11.99 21.87
CA ILE A 469 -12.49 -10.88 20.97
C ILE A 469 -11.48 -10.95 19.84
N MET A 470 -11.97 -11.01 18.60
CA MET A 470 -11.18 -10.97 17.38
C MET A 470 -10.78 -9.52 17.09
N VAL A 471 -9.49 -9.27 16.98
CA VAL A 471 -8.95 -7.94 16.67
C VAL A 471 -8.41 -7.96 15.25
N LEU A 472 -8.95 -7.12 14.37
CA LEU A 472 -8.58 -7.03 12.97
C LEU A 472 -7.64 -5.85 12.73
N PRO A 473 -6.70 -5.96 11.77
CA PRO A 473 -5.92 -4.81 11.35
C PRO A 473 -6.79 -3.83 10.57
N ARG A 474 -6.70 -2.55 10.89
CA ARG A 474 -7.41 -1.44 10.28
C ARG A 474 -6.42 -0.52 9.58
N GLN A 475 -6.76 0.01 8.42
CA GLN A 475 -5.88 0.81 7.60
C GLN A 475 -6.18 2.30 7.74
N THR A 476 -5.14 3.09 7.93
CA THR A 476 -5.22 4.53 7.75
C THR A 476 -5.15 4.87 6.26
N CYS A 477 -5.99 5.77 5.81
CA CYS A 477 -6.03 6.21 4.41
C CYS A 477 -5.73 7.71 4.23
N GLY A 478 -5.15 8.36 5.24
CA GLY A 478 -4.88 9.79 5.23
C GLY A 478 -6.09 10.67 5.56
N LEU A 479 -7.24 10.06 5.84
CA LEU A 479 -8.48 10.74 6.21
C LEU A 479 -8.60 10.78 7.74
N PHE A 480 -7.90 11.73 8.36
CA PHE A 480 -7.93 11.95 9.81
C PHE A 480 -9.02 12.96 10.20
N THR A 481 -9.30 13.09 11.49
CA THR A 481 -10.31 14.04 12.02
C THR A 481 -10.11 15.49 11.56
N HIS A 482 -8.88 15.91 11.31
CA HIS A 482 -8.50 17.23 10.82
C HIS A 482 -8.43 17.35 9.29
N THR A 483 -8.62 16.25 8.56
CA THR A 483 -8.58 16.23 7.08
C THR A 483 -9.96 16.54 6.53
N ILE A 484 -10.38 17.80 6.61
CA ILE A 484 -11.71 18.27 6.20
C ILE A 484 -11.69 18.72 4.74
N PHE A 485 -10.64 19.46 4.37
CA PHE A 485 -10.45 20.01 3.02
C PHE A 485 -9.32 19.31 2.28
N TYR A 486 -9.38 19.29 0.95
CA TYR A 486 -8.35 18.67 0.11
C TYR A 486 -6.92 19.12 0.44
N LYS A 487 -6.74 20.42 0.77
CA LYS A 487 -5.43 20.98 1.15
C LYS A 487 -4.85 20.39 2.45
N GLU A 488 -5.68 19.79 3.29
CA GLU A 488 -5.30 19.23 4.59
C GLU A 488 -4.92 17.75 4.50
N TYR A 489 -5.17 17.12 3.35
CA TYR A 489 -4.68 15.76 3.14
C TYR A 489 -3.15 15.72 3.29
N PRO A 490 -2.57 14.70 3.95
CA PRO A 490 -1.12 14.58 4.12
C PRO A 490 -0.37 14.65 2.80
N GLY A 491 0.44 15.70 2.61
CA GLY A 491 1.12 15.98 1.34
C GLY A 491 0.26 16.72 0.28
N GLY A 492 -0.99 17.05 0.61
CA GLY A 492 -1.92 17.81 -0.24
C GLY A 492 -2.69 16.98 -1.27
N PRO A 493 -3.55 17.60 -2.08
CA PRO A 493 -4.46 16.92 -3.01
C PRO A 493 -3.77 15.99 -3.99
N ARG A 494 -2.58 16.37 -4.47
CA ARG A 494 -1.80 15.56 -5.42
C ARG A 494 -1.33 14.24 -4.82
N GLU A 495 -1.05 14.19 -3.53
CA GLU A 495 -0.67 12.95 -2.86
C GLU A 495 -1.88 12.04 -2.64
N LEU A 496 -3.08 12.59 -2.43
CA LEU A 496 -4.33 11.80 -2.43
C LEU A 496 -4.54 11.14 -3.80
N ASP A 497 -4.48 11.93 -4.89
CA ASP A 497 -4.65 11.39 -6.24
C ASP A 497 -3.60 10.34 -6.58
N LYS A 498 -2.35 10.58 -6.23
CA LYS A 498 -1.25 9.63 -6.42
C LYS A 498 -1.46 8.35 -5.60
N SER A 499 -1.98 8.46 -4.40
CA SER A 499 -2.28 7.32 -3.54
C SER A 499 -3.39 6.43 -4.11
N ILE A 500 -4.42 7.05 -4.70
CA ILE A 500 -5.54 6.38 -5.38
C ILE A 500 -5.09 5.74 -6.70
N HIS A 501 -4.32 6.48 -7.52
CA HIS A 501 -3.98 6.10 -8.89
C HIS A 501 -2.64 5.32 -8.97
N GLY A 502 -2.59 4.17 -8.32
CA GLY A 502 -1.43 3.28 -8.31
C GLY A 502 -0.47 3.47 -7.14
N GLY A 503 -0.88 4.24 -6.12
CA GLY A 503 -0.11 4.43 -4.90
C GLY A 503 -0.56 3.55 -3.74
N GLU A 504 -0.41 4.06 -2.51
CA GLU A 504 -0.56 3.27 -1.28
C GLU A 504 -1.99 2.74 -1.08
N LEU A 505 -3.03 3.56 -1.33
CA LEU A 505 -4.42 3.11 -1.20
C LEU A 505 -4.76 2.01 -2.19
N PHE A 506 -4.36 2.19 -3.45
CA PHE A 506 -4.54 1.18 -4.48
C PHE A 506 -3.88 -0.15 -4.10
N PHE A 507 -2.60 -0.11 -3.70
CA PHE A 507 -1.88 -1.32 -3.31
C PHE A 507 -2.34 -1.90 -1.97
N THR A 508 -2.91 -1.10 -1.09
CA THR A 508 -3.58 -1.63 0.10
C THR A 508 -4.72 -2.59 -0.29
N VAL A 509 -5.55 -2.19 -1.25
CA VAL A 509 -6.63 -3.05 -1.77
C VAL A 509 -6.07 -4.24 -2.57
N VAL A 510 -5.08 -4.01 -3.43
CA VAL A 510 -4.53 -5.10 -4.28
C VAL A 510 -3.86 -6.18 -3.46
N LEU A 511 -3.08 -5.81 -2.44
CA LEU A 511 -2.23 -6.74 -1.69
C LEU A 511 -2.93 -7.39 -0.49
N ASN A 512 -3.93 -6.72 0.10
CA ASN A 512 -4.68 -7.27 1.23
C ASN A 512 -6.01 -7.86 0.76
N PRO A 513 -6.31 -9.13 1.10
CA PRO A 513 -7.62 -9.71 0.84
C PRO A 513 -8.73 -9.01 1.62
N ILE A 514 -8.42 -8.43 2.79
CA ILE A 514 -9.35 -7.70 3.66
C ILE A 514 -8.74 -6.35 4.00
N SER A 515 -9.49 -5.28 3.75
CA SER A 515 -9.11 -3.90 4.05
C SER A 515 -10.23 -3.20 4.80
N ILE A 516 -9.98 -2.83 6.06
CA ILE A 516 -10.88 -2.02 6.88
C ILE A 516 -10.28 -0.61 6.91
N PHE A 517 -10.94 0.35 6.31
CA PHE A 517 -10.45 1.74 6.26
C PHE A 517 -11.02 2.57 7.38
N MET A 518 -10.14 3.27 8.10
CA MET A 518 -10.49 4.28 9.09
C MET A 518 -10.74 5.62 8.42
N THR A 519 -11.91 6.17 8.66
CA THR A 519 -12.29 7.54 8.30
C THR A 519 -13.10 8.16 9.44
N HIS A 520 -13.43 9.44 9.35
CA HIS A 520 -14.15 10.16 10.39
C HIS A 520 -15.29 10.98 9.78
N LEU A 521 -16.28 11.33 10.58
CA LEU A 521 -17.42 12.17 10.16
C LEU A 521 -16.99 13.39 9.35
N SER A 522 -15.96 14.10 9.82
CA SER A 522 -15.44 15.33 9.21
C SER A 522 -14.94 15.16 7.77
N ASN A 523 -14.62 13.94 7.35
CA ASN A 523 -14.18 13.65 5.98
C ASN A 523 -15.35 13.56 4.98
N TYR A 524 -16.59 13.59 5.46
CA TYR A 524 -17.80 13.43 4.65
C TYR A 524 -18.64 14.71 4.56
N GLY A 525 -18.37 15.71 5.40
CA GLY A 525 -18.83 17.08 5.24
C GLY A 525 -17.89 17.93 4.39
N ASN A 526 -18.24 19.17 4.14
CA ASN A 526 -17.44 20.18 3.43
C ASN A 526 -16.98 19.70 2.05
N ASP A 527 -15.67 19.40 1.86
CA ASP A 527 -15.11 18.92 0.58
C ASP A 527 -15.43 17.44 0.30
N ARG A 528 -16.00 16.70 1.23
CA ARG A 528 -16.44 15.30 1.09
C ARG A 528 -15.31 14.37 0.59
N LEU A 529 -14.11 14.53 1.15
CA LEU A 529 -12.92 13.78 0.74
C LEU A 529 -13.13 12.26 0.78
N GLY A 530 -13.88 11.77 1.77
CA GLY A 530 -14.19 10.34 1.90
C GLY A 530 -14.93 9.80 0.69
N LEU A 531 -15.95 10.53 0.21
CA LEU A 531 -16.73 10.14 -0.97
C LEU A 531 -15.85 10.11 -2.22
N TYR A 532 -15.08 11.18 -2.45
CA TYR A 532 -14.13 11.27 -3.55
C TYR A 532 -13.15 10.10 -3.55
N THR A 533 -12.53 9.83 -2.40
CA THR A 533 -11.49 8.81 -2.25
C THR A 533 -12.00 7.43 -2.65
N PHE A 534 -13.11 6.97 -2.09
CA PHE A 534 -13.57 5.60 -2.30
C PHE A 534 -14.20 5.38 -3.67
N VAL A 535 -14.88 6.39 -4.24
CA VAL A 535 -15.40 6.31 -5.61
C VAL A 535 -14.24 6.18 -6.62
N ASN A 536 -13.24 7.05 -6.52
CA ASN A 536 -12.10 7.00 -7.44
C ASN A 536 -11.23 5.77 -7.23
N LEU A 537 -11.04 5.32 -5.99
CA LEU A 537 -10.32 4.08 -5.70
C LEU A 537 -11.01 2.86 -6.30
N ALA A 538 -12.33 2.73 -6.12
CA ALA A 538 -13.10 1.63 -6.69
C ALA A 538 -13.05 1.65 -8.22
N ASN A 539 -13.23 2.83 -8.83
CA ASN A 539 -13.11 3.01 -10.28
C ASN A 539 -11.72 2.58 -10.80
N PHE A 540 -10.65 3.00 -10.13
CA PHE A 540 -9.30 2.68 -10.56
C PHE A 540 -8.99 1.18 -10.42
N VAL A 541 -9.40 0.56 -9.30
CA VAL A 541 -9.27 -0.89 -9.11
C VAL A 541 -10.02 -1.67 -10.19
N GLN A 542 -11.25 -1.31 -10.50
CA GLN A 542 -12.09 -1.95 -11.52
C GLN A 542 -11.52 -1.76 -12.94
N THR A 543 -10.88 -0.62 -13.20
CA THR A 543 -10.28 -0.32 -14.52
C THR A 543 -9.05 -1.18 -14.79
N TRP A 544 -8.20 -1.38 -13.78
CA TRP A 544 -6.88 -1.96 -13.96
C TRP A 544 -6.74 -3.39 -13.44
N THR A 545 -7.73 -3.90 -12.72
CA THR A 545 -7.66 -5.23 -12.13
C THR A 545 -8.92 -6.05 -12.38
N ASN A 546 -8.76 -7.37 -12.30
CA ASN A 546 -9.85 -8.35 -12.29
C ASN A 546 -10.31 -8.67 -10.87
N LEU A 547 -9.97 -7.82 -9.89
CA LEU A 547 -10.36 -8.02 -8.51
C LEU A 547 -11.88 -7.86 -8.34
N ARG A 548 -12.47 -8.71 -7.53
CA ARG A 548 -13.90 -8.69 -7.20
C ARG A 548 -14.07 -8.05 -5.84
N LEU A 549 -14.58 -6.84 -5.84
CA LEU A 549 -14.77 -6.06 -4.62
C LEU A 549 -16.10 -6.39 -3.97
N GLN A 550 -16.09 -6.61 -2.67
CA GLN A 550 -17.29 -6.90 -1.88
C GLN A 550 -17.14 -6.40 -0.44
N THR A 551 -18.25 -6.17 0.21
CA THR A 551 -18.32 -5.79 1.64
C THR A 551 -19.05 -6.89 2.40
N LEU A 552 -18.55 -7.22 3.59
CA LEU A 552 -19.20 -8.16 4.53
C LEU A 552 -19.44 -7.47 5.86
N PRO A 553 -20.50 -7.83 6.58
CA PRO A 553 -20.68 -7.41 7.97
C PRO A 553 -19.45 -7.76 8.82
N PRO A 554 -19.07 -6.93 9.80
CA PRO A 554 -17.86 -7.12 10.60
C PRO A 554 -17.68 -8.52 11.18
N ALA A 555 -18.76 -9.19 11.60
CA ALA A 555 -18.69 -10.55 12.11
C ALA A 555 -18.24 -11.56 11.06
N GLN A 556 -18.82 -11.49 9.86
CA GLN A 556 -18.46 -12.38 8.75
C GLN A 556 -17.04 -12.06 8.26
N LEU A 557 -16.69 -10.78 8.24
CA LEU A 557 -15.36 -10.32 7.85
C LEU A 557 -14.27 -10.85 8.79
N ALA A 558 -14.51 -10.84 10.10
CA ALA A 558 -13.58 -11.37 11.08
C ALA A 558 -13.40 -12.89 10.96
N HIS A 559 -14.48 -13.63 10.78
CA HIS A 559 -14.39 -15.08 10.53
C HIS A 559 -13.59 -15.36 9.25
N LYS A 560 -13.86 -14.60 8.17
CA LYS A 560 -13.11 -14.73 6.91
C LYS A 560 -11.64 -14.38 7.08
N TYR A 561 -11.32 -13.38 7.89
CA TYR A 561 -9.93 -13.02 8.19
C TYR A 561 -9.15 -14.19 8.82
N PHE A 562 -9.70 -14.78 9.88
CA PHE A 562 -9.04 -15.88 10.59
C PHE A 562 -9.18 -17.25 9.89
N GLU A 563 -10.04 -17.36 8.88
CA GLU A 563 -10.02 -18.47 7.92
C GLU A 563 -8.83 -18.36 6.97
N LEU A 564 -8.58 -17.15 6.45
CA LEU A 564 -7.46 -16.87 5.55
C LEU A 564 -6.10 -16.88 6.27
N PHE A 565 -6.07 -16.50 7.53
CA PHE A 565 -4.85 -16.35 8.35
C PHE A 565 -4.96 -17.09 9.68
N PRO A 566 -5.04 -18.42 9.67
CA PRO A 566 -5.25 -19.22 10.89
C PRO A 566 -4.07 -19.13 11.88
N ASP A 567 -2.87 -18.87 11.40
CA ASP A 567 -1.65 -18.65 12.19
C ASP A 567 -1.69 -17.38 13.05
N GLN A 568 -2.58 -16.44 12.74
CA GLN A 568 -2.75 -15.18 13.48
C GLN A 568 -3.77 -15.28 14.64
N LYS A 569 -4.42 -16.41 14.83
CA LYS A 569 -5.29 -16.66 15.99
C LYS A 569 -4.51 -16.59 17.29
N ASP A 570 -3.28 -17.08 17.28
CA ASP A 570 -2.38 -16.99 18.43
C ASP A 570 -1.66 -15.65 18.38
N PRO A 571 -1.88 -14.73 19.34
CA PRO A 571 -1.28 -13.42 19.29
C PRO A 571 0.23 -13.54 19.42
N LEU A 572 0.97 -13.08 18.43
CA LEU A 572 2.42 -12.87 18.52
C LEU A 572 2.77 -11.90 19.66
N TRP A 573 1.82 -11.02 19.99
CA TRP A 573 1.92 -9.99 21.00
C TRP A 573 0.56 -9.83 21.70
N GLN A 574 0.42 -10.39 22.86
CA GLN A 574 -0.50 -9.87 23.88
C GLN A 574 0.03 -8.53 24.38
N ASN A 575 -0.55 -7.97 25.45
CA ASN A 575 0.11 -6.87 26.15
C ASN A 575 1.59 -7.26 26.37
N PRO A 576 2.58 -6.46 25.93
CA PRO A 576 3.98 -6.77 26.13
C PRO A 576 4.33 -7.07 27.60
N CYS A 577 3.58 -6.50 28.55
CA CYS A 577 3.72 -6.75 29.97
C CYS A 577 3.25 -8.14 30.42
N ASP A 578 2.38 -8.77 29.67
CA ASP A 578 1.86 -10.11 29.93
C ASP A 578 2.64 -11.18 29.17
N ASP A 579 3.45 -10.81 28.19
CA ASP A 579 4.28 -11.75 27.45
C ASP A 579 5.42 -12.28 28.34
N LYS A 580 5.46 -13.61 28.52
CA LYS A 580 6.47 -14.28 29.33
C LYS A 580 7.90 -13.94 28.87
N ARG A 581 8.11 -13.80 27.58
CA ARG A 581 9.41 -13.44 26.99
C ARG A 581 9.87 -12.05 27.42
N HIS A 582 8.94 -11.09 27.47
CA HIS A 582 9.22 -9.74 27.98
C HIS A 582 9.45 -9.73 29.47
N ARG A 583 8.72 -10.54 30.24
CA ARG A 583 8.95 -10.70 31.70
C ARG A 583 10.28 -11.35 32.02
N ASP A 584 10.74 -12.28 31.21
CA ASP A 584 12.05 -12.92 31.38
C ASP A 584 13.21 -11.96 31.08
N ILE A 585 13.02 -11.06 30.10
CA ILE A 585 13.99 -10.02 29.75
C ILE A 585 13.98 -8.87 30.76
N TRP A 586 12.84 -8.63 31.46
CA TRP A 586 12.64 -7.51 32.36
C TRP A 586 12.48 -7.97 33.77
N SER A 587 13.31 -7.42 34.65
CA SER A 587 13.22 -7.71 36.08
C SER A 587 11.84 -7.30 36.63
N LYS A 588 11.43 -7.91 37.75
CA LYS A 588 10.13 -7.64 38.41
C LYS A 588 9.85 -6.16 38.69
N GLU A 589 10.89 -5.34 38.77
CA GLU A 589 10.80 -3.90 39.04
C GLU A 589 10.58 -3.06 37.77
N LYS A 590 10.70 -3.66 36.60
CA LYS A 590 10.48 -2.98 35.31
C LYS A 590 9.01 -3.10 34.93
N THR A 591 8.32 -1.97 34.92
CA THR A 591 6.96 -1.85 34.42
C THR A 591 6.98 -1.55 32.91
N CYS A 592 5.85 -1.77 32.21
CA CYS A 592 5.71 -1.38 30.81
C CYS A 592 5.98 0.11 30.57
N ASP A 593 5.76 0.95 31.57
CA ASP A 593 6.07 2.38 31.53
C ASP A 593 7.59 2.66 31.47
N ARG A 594 8.41 1.68 31.74
CA ARG A 594 9.88 1.77 31.69
C ARG A 594 10.49 1.18 30.43
N LEU A 595 9.70 0.86 29.41
CA LEU A 595 10.21 0.58 28.07
C LEU A 595 11.10 1.74 27.62
N PRO A 596 12.30 1.47 27.04
CA PRO A 596 13.11 2.52 26.48
C PRO A 596 12.28 3.25 25.42
N LYS A 597 12.19 4.57 25.51
CA LYS A 597 11.41 5.40 24.58
C LYS A 597 11.96 5.30 23.15
N PHE A 598 13.23 4.96 23.01
CA PHE A 598 13.90 4.69 21.74
C PHE A 598 15.14 3.82 21.96
N LEU A 599 15.56 3.16 20.89
CA LEU A 599 16.80 2.38 20.82
C LEU A 599 17.70 2.96 19.73
N VAL A 600 18.98 3.11 20.01
CA VAL A 600 19.98 3.44 18.99
C VAL A 600 20.53 2.12 18.45
N ILE A 601 20.21 1.79 17.23
CA ILE A 601 20.62 0.56 16.55
C ILE A 601 21.45 0.93 15.33
N GLY A 602 22.56 0.23 15.12
CA GLY A 602 23.37 0.38 13.92
C GLY A 602 24.43 -0.69 13.82
N PRO A 603 24.96 -0.96 12.62
CA PRO A 603 26.11 -1.82 12.45
C PRO A 603 27.34 -1.30 13.24
N GLN A 604 28.24 -2.20 13.57
CA GLN A 604 29.48 -1.83 14.24
C GLN A 604 30.24 -0.73 13.46
N LYS A 605 30.76 0.27 14.15
CA LYS A 605 31.50 1.43 13.60
C LYS A 605 30.67 2.43 12.77
N THR A 606 29.37 2.45 12.91
CA THR A 606 28.47 3.45 12.26
C THR A 606 28.23 4.70 13.09
N GLY A 607 28.91 4.86 14.22
CA GLY A 607 28.77 6.03 15.09
C GLY A 607 27.64 5.92 16.12
N THR A 608 27.05 4.76 16.35
CA THR A 608 26.00 4.53 17.37
C THR A 608 26.44 4.94 18.75
N THR A 609 27.67 4.63 19.15
CA THR A 609 28.25 5.04 20.43
C THR A 609 28.35 6.57 20.55
N ALA A 610 28.81 7.24 19.51
CA ALA A 610 28.91 8.70 19.49
C ALA A 610 27.51 9.34 19.58
N LEU A 611 26.53 8.84 18.82
CA LEU A 611 25.15 9.30 18.90
C LEU A 611 24.56 9.08 20.29
N CYS A 612 24.79 7.92 20.89
CA CYS A 612 24.34 7.61 22.25
C CYS A 612 24.93 8.61 23.27
N LEU A 613 26.23 8.90 23.19
CA LEU A 613 26.89 9.88 24.06
C LEU A 613 26.30 11.27 23.89
N PHE A 614 26.03 11.73 22.65
CA PHE A 614 25.36 13.02 22.41
C PHE A 614 23.96 13.06 23.00
N LEU A 615 23.18 12.00 22.86
CA LEU A 615 21.82 11.91 23.41
C LEU A 615 21.84 11.99 24.94
N ILE A 616 22.78 11.30 25.61
CA ILE A 616 22.92 11.29 27.07
C ILE A 616 23.31 12.68 27.62
N MET A 617 23.90 13.55 26.82
CA MET A 617 24.16 14.93 27.21
C MET A 617 22.88 15.76 27.42
N HIS A 618 21.75 15.31 26.91
CA HIS A 618 20.47 15.99 27.12
C HIS A 618 19.89 15.64 28.49
N PRO A 619 19.52 16.64 29.32
CA PRO A 619 19.10 16.40 30.71
C PRO A 619 17.85 15.55 30.89
N SER A 620 17.02 15.44 29.86
CA SER A 620 15.81 14.61 29.86
C SER A 620 16.03 13.17 29.38
N ILE A 621 17.26 12.81 29.00
CA ILE A 621 17.59 11.48 28.52
C ILE A 621 18.46 10.77 29.56
N LEU A 622 17.93 9.65 30.06
CA LEU A 622 18.62 8.82 31.01
C LEU A 622 19.15 7.56 30.34
N SER A 623 20.40 7.23 30.61
CA SER A 623 20.99 5.94 30.21
C SER A 623 20.65 4.88 31.24
N ASN A 624 20.50 3.63 30.77
CA ASN A 624 20.43 2.46 31.65
C ASN A 624 21.81 2.02 32.15
N SER A 625 22.89 2.64 31.68
CA SER A 625 24.23 2.38 32.14
C SER A 625 24.48 3.04 33.51
N PRO A 626 25.03 2.34 34.49
CA PRO A 626 25.30 2.90 35.82
C PRO A 626 26.40 3.95 35.84
N SER A 627 27.19 4.06 34.78
CA SER A 627 28.25 5.07 34.64
C SER A 627 28.47 5.47 33.20
N PRO A 628 28.59 6.79 32.90
CA PRO A 628 28.95 7.25 31.55
C PRO A 628 30.33 6.76 31.07
N LYS A 629 31.19 6.33 32.01
CA LYS A 629 32.54 5.84 31.73
C LYS A 629 32.62 4.35 31.45
N SER A 630 31.56 3.58 31.77
CA SER A 630 31.47 2.14 31.57
C SER A 630 30.44 1.74 30.54
N PHE A 631 30.30 2.54 29.47
CA PHE A 631 29.40 2.23 28.37
C PHE A 631 29.98 1.05 27.58
N GLU A 632 29.38 -0.12 27.75
CA GLU A 632 29.59 -1.26 26.87
C GLU A 632 28.44 -1.32 25.87
N GLU A 633 28.77 -1.31 24.58
CA GLU A 633 27.83 -1.65 23.55
C GLU A 633 27.35 -3.10 23.84
N VAL A 634 26.05 -3.27 24.03
CA VAL A 634 25.47 -4.61 24.09
C VAL A 634 25.54 -5.18 22.68
N HIS A 635 26.59 -5.93 22.39
CA HIS A 635 26.66 -6.74 21.19
C HIS A 635 25.60 -7.84 21.35
N GLY A 636 24.45 -7.64 20.71
CA GLY A 636 23.45 -8.67 20.62
C GLY A 636 24.05 -9.84 19.82
N PHE A 637 24.51 -10.85 20.52
CA PHE A 637 24.74 -12.15 19.92
C PHE A 637 23.38 -12.69 19.48
N LEU A 638 23.07 -12.60 18.21
CA LEU A 638 22.14 -13.54 17.61
C LEU A 638 22.86 -14.91 17.71
N PRO A 639 22.30 -15.90 18.41
CA PRO A 639 22.86 -17.23 18.35
C PRO A 639 22.85 -17.66 16.89
N SER A 640 23.99 -18.12 16.41
CA SER A 640 24.08 -18.79 15.12
C SER A 640 23.02 -19.88 15.07
N PRO A 641 22.25 -20.01 14.00
CA PRO A 641 21.35 -21.13 13.88
C PRO A 641 22.17 -22.41 13.86
N ILE A 642 21.96 -23.27 14.86
CA ILE A 642 22.39 -24.66 14.83
C ILE A 642 21.48 -25.42 13.89
#